data_4822e5725534e39d94dd41da190d9ecc
#
_entry.id   4822e5725534e39d94dd41da190d9ecc
#
_cell.length_a   1.000
_cell.length_b   1.000
_cell.length_c   1.000
_cell.angle_alpha   90.00
_cell.angle_beta   90.00
_cell.angle_gamma   90.00
#
_symmetry.space_group_name_H-M   'P 1'
#
loop_
_entity.id
_entity.type
_entity.pdbx_description
1 polymer ?
#
loop_
_entity_poly.entity_id
_entity_poly.type
_entity_poly.pdbx_seq_one_letter_code
_entity_poly.pdbx_strand_id
1 'polypeptide(L)'
;MTAFFNTHHASVGAWASLTFGSDTSGVSIDHQDPIRKESGAMLFGYTNPQETQSLMFAQSQRAYRDWNPIPFAQVQRTLTPAVDLYQAGKLQVKVYTPYCALPDPQKGPMPASSCLPGVLMDITLDNTAGQQESTLFWGLQYRDAKRINCFSTDSMLGYAYGDQWGFAAEKTEGAFLVQGGNALQLLQQGKEQRHPSGPAFLGLRVQTGKVGTLTITWAVHESFGSSGALETTYYYHRFFKNLEASMAGVLQHGDIIRRQSEEADAEFLCADKKRYELFSQAIRAYYASSQLLEDARGQLHWNIGEGAYLWRNTLDLCADHMIWELKRNPWVLRSLMDEYIAHYAYHDTVTFPDRQGEYPGGISFAHDMGCFFNYAPHGQSAYERENATRDGFYYYMTTDQLMNGIYCICGYTLWTGDDAWLAGKTGLLAEFMTSLENRDAPRVQERTGLLKATTTKGGACQLESTTYDSLDHALLDACGNVYIFIKAWCSLHLIQRCALRLGQEDVARRASCMLEKCRVAAAQFQSEAHPWLKANALRDVPGAVSAAIEPLTVPFLLGALRECDEPQLFDLLRCHGLACLQEGVCLDAVSGGLRLSSNSCNAWTSKVMLTLYAMENALHIPVPASVEQELVGWMQQVAKEVTVSDQINVRDRSIIGGLYYPRAVTAAVWMTAASGGQSV
;
A
#
# COMPACT_ATOMS: atom_id res chain seq x y z
N MET A 1 -20.05 12.15 12.72
CA MET A 1 -20.24 12.25 11.27
C MET A 1 -19.04 11.60 10.62
N THR A 2 -19.21 10.50 9.93
CA THR A 2 -18.14 9.91 9.13
C THR A 2 -17.81 10.93 8.03
N ALA A 3 -16.59 11.42 7.98
CA ALA A 3 -16.19 12.36 6.94
C ALA A 3 -16.28 11.68 5.57
N PHE A 4 -16.84 12.37 4.56
CA PHE A 4 -16.82 11.89 3.20
C PHE A 4 -15.43 12.14 2.60
N PHE A 5 -14.81 11.09 2.11
CA PHE A 5 -13.48 11.10 1.54
C PHE A 5 -13.39 10.09 0.40
N ASN A 6 -12.49 10.32 -0.54
CA ASN A 6 -12.23 9.41 -1.65
C ASN A 6 -11.59 8.12 -1.16
N THR A 7 -11.95 7.01 -1.79
CA THR A 7 -11.30 5.73 -1.61
C THR A 7 -11.20 4.98 -2.95
N HIS A 8 -10.24 4.10 -3.03
CA HIS A 8 -10.13 3.19 -4.17
C HIS A 8 -11.14 2.05 -4.06
N HIS A 9 -11.77 1.74 -5.17
CA HIS A 9 -12.48 0.49 -5.40
C HIS A 9 -11.70 -0.24 -6.50
N ALA A 10 -10.84 -1.16 -6.09
CA ALA A 10 -9.86 -1.79 -6.96
C ALA A 10 -10.07 -3.30 -7.01
N SER A 11 -9.71 -3.88 -8.12
CA SER A 11 -9.59 -5.33 -8.26
C SER A 11 -8.20 -5.80 -7.86
N VAL A 12 -8.11 -7.03 -7.38
CA VAL A 12 -6.83 -7.65 -7.03
C VAL A 12 -6.02 -7.93 -8.29
N GLY A 13 -4.83 -7.34 -8.39
CA GLY A 13 -3.86 -7.68 -9.42
C GLY A 13 -4.14 -7.14 -10.84
N ALA A 14 -5.05 -6.16 -11.00
CA ALA A 14 -5.32 -5.56 -12.32
C ALA A 14 -4.75 -4.13 -12.48
N TRP A 15 -4.12 -3.59 -11.43
CA TRP A 15 -3.56 -2.23 -11.38
C TRP A 15 -4.54 -1.15 -11.85
N ALA A 16 -5.74 -1.29 -11.41
CA ALA A 16 -6.83 -0.41 -11.82
C ALA A 16 -7.79 -0.14 -10.66
N SER A 17 -8.36 1.04 -10.61
CA SER A 17 -9.37 1.40 -9.62
C SER A 17 -10.42 2.38 -10.15
N LEU A 18 -11.63 2.20 -9.64
CA LEU A 18 -12.69 3.19 -9.68
C LEU A 18 -12.63 3.96 -8.36
N THR A 19 -12.34 5.26 -8.41
CA THR A 19 -12.04 6.06 -7.21
C THR A 19 -13.12 7.11 -7.00
N PHE A 20 -13.77 7.09 -5.83
CA PHE A 20 -14.76 8.08 -5.43
C PHE A 20 -15.02 8.03 -3.91
N GLY A 21 -15.88 8.91 -3.40
CA GLY A 21 -16.30 8.93 -2.00
C GLY A 21 -16.42 10.33 -1.38
N SER A 22 -15.94 11.37 -2.07
CA SER A 22 -16.17 12.78 -1.75
C SER A 22 -16.82 13.51 -2.93
N ASP A 23 -16.57 14.78 -3.10
CA ASP A 23 -17.04 15.60 -4.23
C ASP A 23 -16.23 15.39 -5.51
N THR A 24 -15.47 14.32 -5.62
CA THR A 24 -14.69 13.96 -6.79
C THR A 24 -14.83 12.49 -7.14
N SER A 25 -14.55 12.13 -8.38
CA SER A 25 -14.45 10.76 -8.82
C SER A 25 -13.45 10.64 -9.98
N GLY A 26 -12.91 9.44 -10.19
CA GLY A 26 -11.99 9.17 -11.27
C GLY A 26 -11.81 7.69 -11.56
N VAL A 27 -11.18 7.40 -12.67
CA VAL A 27 -10.79 6.06 -13.11
C VAL A 27 -9.29 6.03 -13.23
N SER A 28 -8.65 5.01 -12.68
CA SER A 28 -7.23 4.75 -12.83
C SER A 28 -7.03 3.40 -13.51
N ILE A 29 -6.22 3.40 -14.54
CA ILE A 29 -5.65 2.21 -15.13
C ILE A 29 -4.15 2.46 -15.13
N ASP A 30 -3.34 1.43 -14.78
CA ASP A 30 -1.88 1.57 -14.67
C ASP A 30 -1.41 2.64 -13.66
N HIS A 31 -2.23 2.91 -12.68
CA HIS A 31 -1.95 3.78 -11.55
C HIS A 31 -1.55 5.22 -11.90
N GLN A 32 -2.23 5.82 -12.86
CA GLN A 32 -2.18 7.25 -13.08
C GLN A 32 -2.96 7.99 -11.97
N ASP A 33 -2.87 9.30 -11.93
CA ASP A 33 -3.54 10.14 -10.94
C ASP A 33 -5.05 10.26 -11.25
N PRO A 34 -5.93 9.43 -10.65
CA PRO A 34 -7.33 9.35 -11.05
C PRO A 34 -8.15 10.58 -10.69
N ILE A 35 -7.75 11.31 -9.66
CA ILE A 35 -8.51 12.44 -9.14
C ILE A 35 -8.02 13.77 -9.71
N ARG A 36 -6.72 13.99 -9.72
CA ARG A 36 -6.15 15.29 -10.13
C ARG A 36 -6.09 15.45 -11.63
N LYS A 37 -5.73 14.38 -12.36
CA LYS A 37 -5.55 14.40 -13.81
C LYS A 37 -6.77 13.92 -14.57
N GLU A 38 -7.47 12.93 -14.04
CA GLU A 38 -8.50 12.18 -14.74
C GLU A 38 -9.86 12.18 -14.00
N SER A 39 -10.23 13.34 -13.46
CA SER A 39 -11.51 13.48 -12.76
C SER A 39 -12.72 13.37 -13.70
N GLY A 40 -13.74 12.67 -13.22
CA GLY A 40 -15.03 12.51 -13.87
C GLY A 40 -16.18 12.98 -13.00
N ALA A 41 -17.41 12.68 -13.44
CA ALA A 41 -18.62 12.78 -12.63
C ALA A 41 -19.29 11.41 -12.56
N MET A 42 -19.58 10.95 -11.36
CA MET A 42 -20.24 9.68 -11.09
C MET A 42 -21.55 9.94 -10.35
N LEU A 43 -22.63 9.37 -10.85
CA LEU A 43 -23.96 9.57 -10.32
C LEU A 43 -24.65 8.23 -10.08
N PHE A 44 -25.18 8.08 -8.86
CA PHE A 44 -26.09 7.01 -8.48
C PHE A 44 -27.42 7.64 -8.08
N GLY A 45 -28.54 7.15 -8.57
CA GLY A 45 -29.77 7.80 -8.20
C GLY A 45 -31.01 7.12 -8.72
N TYR A 46 -32.13 7.77 -8.44
CA TYR A 46 -33.41 7.40 -9.02
C TYR A 46 -34.15 8.66 -9.51
N THR A 47 -35.03 8.46 -10.49
CA THR A 47 -35.82 9.54 -11.06
C THR A 47 -37.17 9.04 -11.56
N ASN A 48 -38.15 9.90 -11.54
CA ASN A 48 -39.43 9.78 -12.20
C ASN A 48 -39.91 11.20 -12.62
N PRO A 49 -41.05 11.37 -13.29
CA PRO A 49 -41.50 12.71 -13.73
C PRO A 49 -41.69 13.76 -12.64
N GLN A 50 -41.77 13.35 -11.37
CA GLN A 50 -42.04 14.25 -10.24
C GLN A 50 -40.85 14.43 -9.31
N GLU A 51 -39.96 13.47 -9.25
CA GLU A 51 -38.85 13.43 -8.29
C GLU A 51 -37.56 12.96 -8.97
N THR A 52 -36.44 13.60 -8.67
CA THR A 52 -35.09 13.14 -8.98
C THR A 52 -34.24 13.27 -7.73
N GLN A 53 -33.45 12.23 -7.41
CA GLN A 53 -32.48 12.24 -6.32
C GLN A 53 -31.22 11.53 -6.75
N SER A 54 -30.05 12.13 -6.51
CA SER A 54 -28.79 11.52 -6.89
C SER A 54 -27.72 11.66 -5.82
N LEU A 55 -27.01 10.58 -5.53
CA LEU A 55 -25.74 10.59 -4.86
C LEU A 55 -24.67 10.90 -5.92
N MET A 56 -23.99 12.03 -5.77
CA MET A 56 -23.14 12.58 -6.83
C MET A 56 -21.72 12.81 -6.33
N PHE A 57 -20.75 12.27 -7.07
CA PHE A 57 -19.33 12.47 -6.90
C PHE A 57 -18.77 13.22 -8.11
N ALA A 58 -18.68 14.56 -8.01
CA ALA A 58 -18.24 15.44 -9.09
C ALA A 58 -17.67 16.74 -8.55
N GLN A 59 -16.58 17.24 -9.13
CA GLN A 59 -15.92 18.50 -8.75
C GLN A 59 -16.82 19.74 -8.88
N SER A 60 -17.78 19.72 -9.81
CA SER A 60 -18.70 20.81 -10.02
C SER A 60 -20.13 20.30 -10.02
N GLN A 61 -20.74 20.26 -8.86
CA GLN A 61 -22.17 19.92 -8.74
C GLN A 61 -23.08 20.94 -9.42
N ARG A 62 -22.60 22.17 -9.71
CA ARG A 62 -23.36 23.19 -10.41
C ARG A 62 -23.80 22.78 -11.81
N ALA A 63 -23.00 22.00 -12.51
CA ALA A 63 -23.33 21.48 -13.85
C ALA A 63 -24.47 20.45 -13.84
N TYR A 64 -24.83 19.94 -12.67
CA TYR A 64 -25.78 18.84 -12.49
C TYR A 64 -26.91 19.19 -11.54
N ARG A 65 -27.30 20.49 -11.45
CA ARG A 65 -28.39 20.96 -10.54
C ARG A 65 -29.70 20.22 -10.74
N ASP A 66 -30.03 19.93 -11.98
CA ASP A 66 -31.27 19.23 -12.34
C ASP A 66 -31.33 17.79 -11.85
N TRP A 67 -30.18 17.22 -11.50
CA TRP A 67 -30.05 15.87 -10.93
C TRP A 67 -30.32 15.82 -9.41
N ASN A 68 -30.60 16.95 -8.80
CA ASN A 68 -30.94 17.14 -7.39
C ASN A 68 -30.00 16.33 -6.45
N PRO A 69 -28.74 16.76 -6.29
CA PRO A 69 -27.76 16.05 -5.47
C PRO A 69 -28.19 15.93 -4.02
N ILE A 70 -28.15 14.74 -3.47
CA ILE A 70 -28.37 14.47 -2.04
C ILE A 70 -27.15 15.03 -1.27
N PRO A 71 -27.35 15.96 -0.31
CA PRO A 71 -26.26 16.46 0.51
C PRO A 71 -25.58 15.31 1.29
N PHE A 72 -24.27 15.26 1.34
CA PHE A 72 -23.54 14.22 2.09
C PHE A 72 -23.93 14.13 3.58
N ALA A 73 -24.39 15.23 4.17
CA ALA A 73 -24.93 15.23 5.53
C ALA A 73 -26.18 14.35 5.71
N GLN A 74 -26.87 13.98 4.64
CA GLN A 74 -28.03 13.11 4.61
C GLN A 74 -27.70 11.68 4.20
N VAL A 75 -26.43 11.38 3.91
CA VAL A 75 -25.94 10.07 3.50
C VAL A 75 -25.22 9.41 4.69
N GLN A 76 -25.59 8.19 4.99
CA GLN A 76 -24.81 7.34 5.90
C GLN A 76 -23.83 6.52 5.07
N ARG A 77 -22.55 6.56 5.43
CA ARG A 77 -21.51 5.73 4.82
C ARG A 77 -20.91 4.79 5.85
N THR A 78 -20.75 3.53 5.46
CA THR A 78 -19.98 2.53 6.20
C THR A 78 -18.90 1.98 5.27
N LEU A 79 -17.64 2.31 5.58
CA LEU A 79 -16.48 1.80 4.87
C LEU A 79 -15.82 0.71 5.69
N THR A 80 -15.71 -0.48 5.10
CA THR A 80 -14.95 -1.62 5.60
C THR A 80 -13.81 -1.97 4.61
N PRO A 81 -12.90 -2.88 4.93
CA PRO A 81 -11.86 -3.29 3.99
C PRO A 81 -12.41 -3.68 2.62
N ALA A 82 -13.44 -4.52 2.56
CA ALA A 82 -13.96 -5.08 1.31
C ALA A 82 -15.31 -4.51 0.84
N VAL A 83 -16.05 -3.80 1.67
CA VAL A 83 -17.36 -3.22 1.31
C VAL A 83 -17.39 -1.73 1.58
N ASP A 84 -17.94 -0.95 0.65
CA ASP A 84 -18.27 0.47 0.83
C ASP A 84 -19.78 0.65 0.62
N LEU A 85 -20.48 0.97 1.69
CA LEU A 85 -21.93 1.08 1.75
C LEU A 85 -22.35 2.55 1.91
N TYR A 86 -23.19 3.03 1.00
CA TYR A 86 -23.88 4.33 1.08
C TYR A 86 -25.38 4.10 1.22
N GLN A 87 -26.01 4.81 2.17
CA GLN A 87 -27.46 4.77 2.40
C GLN A 87 -28.00 6.20 2.42
N ALA A 88 -28.97 6.49 1.56
CA ALA A 88 -29.58 7.82 1.41
C ALA A 88 -31.09 7.68 1.16
N GLY A 89 -31.89 7.73 2.22
CA GLY A 89 -33.34 7.53 2.13
C GLY A 89 -33.69 6.18 1.51
N LYS A 90 -34.33 6.20 0.33
CA LYS A 90 -34.72 5.00 -0.44
C LYS A 90 -33.57 4.36 -1.22
N LEU A 91 -32.46 5.08 -1.39
CA LEU A 91 -31.32 4.65 -2.21
C LEU A 91 -30.26 3.99 -1.34
N GLN A 92 -29.79 2.82 -1.76
CA GLN A 92 -28.62 2.15 -1.21
C GLN A 92 -27.63 1.82 -2.32
N VAL A 93 -26.35 2.04 -2.07
CA VAL A 93 -25.25 1.66 -2.96
C VAL A 93 -24.25 0.82 -2.17
N LYS A 94 -23.97 -0.40 -2.61
CA LYS A 94 -22.92 -1.27 -2.09
C LYS A 94 -21.87 -1.51 -3.16
N VAL A 95 -20.62 -1.29 -2.82
CA VAL A 95 -19.47 -1.58 -3.68
C VAL A 95 -18.65 -2.67 -3.04
N TYR A 96 -18.36 -3.73 -3.80
CA TYR A 96 -17.67 -4.92 -3.32
C TYR A 96 -16.28 -5.04 -3.96
N THR A 97 -15.28 -5.22 -3.10
CA THR A 97 -13.88 -5.43 -3.47
C THR A 97 -13.33 -6.60 -2.66
N PRO A 98 -13.42 -7.84 -3.16
CA PRO A 98 -13.11 -9.05 -2.38
C PRO A 98 -11.61 -9.25 -2.21
N TYR A 99 -11.02 -8.65 -1.18
CA TYR A 99 -9.60 -8.80 -0.85
C TYR A 99 -9.34 -10.10 -0.07
N CYS A 100 -9.73 -11.22 -0.66
CA CYS A 100 -9.51 -12.55 -0.10
C CYS A 100 -8.05 -13.02 -0.26
N ALA A 101 -7.69 -14.07 0.49
CA ALA A 101 -6.39 -14.71 0.34
C ALA A 101 -6.23 -15.28 -1.07
N LEU A 102 -5.07 -15.06 -1.65
CA LEU A 102 -4.71 -15.62 -2.95
C LEU A 102 -4.13 -17.02 -2.76
N PRO A 103 -4.62 -18.03 -3.49
CA PRO A 103 -4.02 -19.36 -3.46
C PRO A 103 -2.54 -19.35 -3.84
N ASP A 104 -1.73 -20.13 -3.14
CA ASP A 104 -0.31 -20.29 -3.49
C ASP A 104 -0.18 -21.02 -4.83
N PRO A 105 0.39 -20.40 -5.87
CA PRO A 105 0.49 -21.00 -7.20
C PRO A 105 1.35 -22.27 -7.25
N GLN A 106 2.23 -22.50 -6.25
CA GLN A 106 2.98 -23.76 -6.13
C GLN A 106 2.10 -24.92 -5.64
N LYS A 107 0.95 -24.63 -5.04
CA LYS A 107 0.00 -25.65 -4.54
C LYS A 107 -1.12 -25.98 -5.52
N GLY A 108 -1.24 -25.23 -6.60
CA GLY A 108 -2.23 -25.46 -7.65
C GLY A 108 -2.57 -24.19 -8.43
N PRO A 109 -3.36 -24.31 -9.51
CA PRO A 109 -3.74 -23.16 -10.32
C PRO A 109 -4.66 -22.22 -9.54
N MET A 110 -4.45 -20.93 -9.69
CA MET A 110 -5.29 -19.89 -9.12
C MET A 110 -6.58 -19.76 -9.93
N PRO A 111 -7.79 -19.78 -9.33
CA PRO A 111 -9.04 -19.68 -10.04
C PRO A 111 -9.33 -18.24 -10.53
N ALA A 112 -10.19 -18.13 -11.56
CA ALA A 112 -10.61 -16.84 -12.10
C ALA A 112 -11.16 -15.87 -11.04
N SER A 113 -11.88 -16.39 -10.05
CA SER A 113 -12.44 -15.59 -8.94
C SER A 113 -11.42 -14.87 -8.07
N SER A 114 -10.14 -15.26 -8.12
CA SER A 114 -9.05 -14.62 -7.38
C SER A 114 -8.43 -13.43 -8.11
N CYS A 115 -8.74 -13.21 -9.40
CA CYS A 115 -8.12 -12.18 -10.24
C CYS A 115 -9.13 -11.54 -11.20
N LEU A 116 -10.35 -11.32 -10.74
CA LEU A 116 -11.39 -10.65 -11.53
C LEU A 116 -10.98 -9.21 -11.81
N PRO A 117 -10.89 -8.76 -13.08
CA PRO A 117 -10.37 -7.43 -13.40
C PRO A 117 -11.47 -6.35 -13.31
N GLY A 118 -12.18 -6.28 -12.19
CA GLY A 118 -13.25 -5.31 -12.03
C GLY A 118 -13.84 -5.27 -10.62
N VAL A 119 -14.83 -4.40 -10.47
CA VAL A 119 -15.55 -4.10 -9.22
C VAL A 119 -17.03 -4.36 -9.43
N LEU A 120 -17.68 -4.99 -8.46
CA LEU A 120 -19.12 -5.20 -8.46
C LEU A 120 -19.82 -4.13 -7.60
N MET A 121 -20.96 -3.64 -8.06
CA MET A 121 -21.79 -2.69 -7.34
C MET A 121 -23.26 -3.13 -7.40
N ASP A 122 -23.93 -3.10 -6.26
CA ASP A 122 -25.38 -3.24 -6.17
C ASP A 122 -25.99 -1.88 -5.80
N ILE A 123 -26.85 -1.37 -6.66
CA ILE A 123 -27.61 -0.13 -6.44
C ILE A 123 -29.06 -0.53 -6.25
N THR A 124 -29.62 -0.21 -5.09
CA THR A 124 -30.98 -0.62 -4.72
C THR A 124 -31.87 0.57 -4.46
N LEU A 125 -33.07 0.54 -5.02
CA LEU A 125 -34.13 1.49 -4.77
C LEU A 125 -35.30 0.78 -4.06
N ASP A 126 -35.66 1.26 -2.89
CA ASP A 126 -36.90 0.88 -2.21
C ASP A 126 -38.05 1.80 -2.70
N ASN A 127 -38.82 1.30 -3.67
CA ASN A 127 -40.02 1.99 -4.20
C ASN A 127 -41.32 1.42 -3.64
N THR A 128 -41.26 0.74 -2.46
CA THR A 128 -42.45 0.13 -1.84
C THR A 128 -43.50 1.15 -1.43
N ALA A 129 -43.10 2.31 -0.95
CA ALA A 129 -43.99 3.44 -0.63
C ALA A 129 -44.16 4.43 -1.81
N GLY A 130 -43.55 4.16 -2.97
CA GLY A 130 -43.64 5.03 -4.15
C GLY A 130 -45.03 5.03 -4.77
N GLN A 131 -45.45 6.20 -5.30
CA GLN A 131 -46.77 6.36 -5.94
C GLN A 131 -46.74 6.11 -7.45
N GLN A 132 -45.54 5.99 -8.04
CA GLN A 132 -45.34 5.75 -9.46
C GLN A 132 -44.06 4.94 -9.72
N GLU A 133 -43.97 4.41 -10.93
CA GLU A 133 -42.77 3.78 -11.41
C GLU A 133 -41.62 4.78 -11.40
N SER A 134 -40.44 4.32 -10.99
CA SER A 134 -39.20 5.11 -10.96
C SER A 134 -38.11 4.41 -11.73
N THR A 135 -37.18 5.16 -12.29
CA THR A 135 -35.95 4.63 -12.89
C THR A 135 -34.82 4.76 -11.89
N LEU A 136 -34.26 3.64 -11.47
CA LEU A 136 -32.98 3.55 -10.80
C LEU A 136 -31.87 3.69 -11.85
N PHE A 137 -30.81 4.48 -11.56
CA PHE A 137 -29.76 4.72 -12.54
C PHE A 137 -28.37 4.80 -11.93
N TRP A 138 -27.38 4.49 -12.74
CA TRP A 138 -25.98 4.79 -12.53
C TRP A 138 -25.34 5.34 -13.81
N GLY A 139 -24.47 6.33 -13.68
CA GLY A 139 -23.76 6.90 -14.81
C GLY A 139 -22.39 7.43 -14.47
N LEU A 140 -21.53 7.37 -15.47
CA LEU A 140 -20.17 7.89 -15.39
C LEU A 140 -19.94 8.81 -16.59
N GLN A 141 -19.53 10.05 -16.31
CA GLN A 141 -19.03 10.97 -17.30
C GLN A 141 -17.54 11.16 -17.09
N TYR A 142 -16.77 10.82 -18.10
CA TYR A 142 -15.32 10.93 -18.10
C TYR A 142 -14.86 11.98 -19.13
N ARG A 143 -13.90 12.84 -18.76
CA ARG A 143 -13.55 14.01 -19.61
C ARG A 143 -12.95 13.65 -20.96
N ASP A 144 -12.14 12.59 -21.00
CA ASP A 144 -11.38 12.20 -22.19
C ASP A 144 -11.98 11.02 -22.99
N ALA A 145 -13.24 10.69 -22.73
CA ALA A 145 -13.93 9.61 -23.41
C ALA A 145 -14.16 9.92 -24.90
N LYS A 146 -13.13 9.84 -25.69
CA LYS A 146 -13.18 10.05 -27.15
C LYS A 146 -13.92 8.94 -27.89
N ARG A 147 -14.08 7.77 -27.27
CA ARG A 147 -14.73 6.59 -27.87
C ARG A 147 -15.53 5.85 -26.80
N ILE A 148 -16.83 6.11 -26.77
CA ILE A 148 -17.77 5.35 -25.95
C ILE A 148 -18.57 4.46 -26.90
N ASN A 149 -18.45 3.15 -26.76
CA ASN A 149 -19.21 2.18 -27.51
C ASN A 149 -20.27 1.55 -26.61
N CYS A 150 -21.54 1.67 -26.98
CA CYS A 150 -22.58 0.92 -26.28
C CYS A 150 -22.71 -0.48 -26.85
N PHE A 151 -23.00 -1.45 -26.01
CA PHE A 151 -23.24 -2.84 -26.41
C PHE A 151 -24.41 -3.43 -25.65
N SER A 152 -25.01 -4.49 -26.22
CA SER A 152 -26.03 -5.30 -25.57
C SER A 152 -25.89 -6.72 -26.09
N THR A 153 -25.70 -7.64 -25.16
CA THR A 153 -25.65 -9.10 -25.41
C THR A 153 -26.92 -9.77 -24.88
N ASP A 154 -26.96 -11.08 -24.84
CA ASP A 154 -28.09 -11.83 -24.27
C ASP A 154 -28.14 -11.65 -22.71
N SER A 155 -26.99 -11.49 -22.05
CA SER A 155 -26.87 -11.48 -20.60
C SER A 155 -26.54 -10.10 -20.00
N MET A 156 -26.01 -9.16 -20.77
CA MET A 156 -25.57 -7.85 -20.25
C MET A 156 -25.77 -6.71 -21.26
N LEU A 157 -25.80 -5.51 -20.73
CA LEU A 157 -25.80 -4.27 -21.49
C LEU A 157 -24.87 -3.24 -20.83
N GLY A 158 -24.17 -2.42 -21.62
CA GLY A 158 -23.17 -1.54 -21.07
C GLY A 158 -22.50 -0.60 -22.06
N TYR A 159 -21.43 -0.01 -21.58
CA TYR A 159 -20.58 0.91 -22.32
C TYR A 159 -19.11 0.54 -22.16
N ALA A 160 -18.37 0.59 -23.26
CA ALA A 160 -16.94 0.43 -23.31
C ALA A 160 -16.26 1.76 -23.68
N TYR A 161 -15.20 2.11 -22.98
CA TYR A 161 -14.34 3.26 -23.26
C TYR A 161 -13.07 2.75 -23.95
N GLY A 162 -13.08 2.76 -25.28
CA GLY A 162 -12.11 2.01 -26.05
C GLY A 162 -12.26 0.51 -25.81
N ASP A 163 -11.11 -0.14 -25.67
CA ASP A 163 -10.97 -1.57 -25.35
C ASP A 163 -10.35 -1.83 -23.96
N GLN A 164 -10.07 -0.75 -23.20
CA GLN A 164 -9.34 -0.82 -21.94
C GLN A 164 -10.25 -0.94 -20.73
N TRP A 165 -11.37 -0.19 -20.67
CA TRP A 165 -12.28 -0.24 -19.53
C TRP A 165 -13.72 0.04 -19.93
N GLY A 166 -14.65 -0.36 -19.07
CA GLY A 166 -16.07 -0.15 -19.31
C GLY A 166 -16.91 -0.50 -18.10
N PHE A 167 -18.23 -0.36 -18.27
CA PHE A 167 -19.19 -0.79 -17.27
C PHE A 167 -20.40 -1.46 -17.92
N ALA A 168 -20.94 -2.43 -17.22
CA ALA A 168 -22.10 -3.18 -17.67
C ALA A 168 -23.03 -3.54 -16.52
N ALA A 169 -24.31 -3.68 -16.84
CA ALA A 169 -25.30 -4.25 -15.94
C ALA A 169 -25.78 -5.60 -16.47
N GLU A 170 -26.30 -6.44 -15.58
CA GLU A 170 -27.08 -7.60 -15.97
C GLU A 170 -28.30 -7.18 -16.78
N LYS A 171 -28.56 -7.89 -17.86
CA LYS A 171 -29.73 -7.64 -18.71
C LYS A 171 -30.96 -8.27 -18.10
N THR A 172 -31.59 -7.55 -17.18
CA THR A 172 -32.84 -7.93 -16.53
C THR A 172 -34.03 -7.20 -17.18
N GLU A 173 -35.24 -7.68 -16.89
CA GLU A 173 -36.45 -7.00 -17.35
C GLU A 173 -36.49 -5.54 -16.82
N GLY A 174 -36.70 -4.59 -17.73
CA GLY A 174 -36.70 -3.15 -17.39
C GLY A 174 -35.33 -2.48 -17.39
N ALA A 175 -34.23 -3.21 -17.62
CA ALA A 175 -32.90 -2.60 -17.78
C ALA A 175 -32.72 -2.00 -19.20
N PHE A 176 -32.11 -0.81 -19.28
CA PHE A 176 -31.91 -0.09 -20.53
C PHE A 176 -30.70 0.85 -20.52
N LEU A 177 -30.31 1.30 -21.71
CA LEU A 177 -29.16 2.19 -21.92
C LEU A 177 -29.63 3.62 -22.26
N VAL A 178 -28.96 4.61 -21.67
CA VAL A 178 -29.17 6.03 -21.99
C VAL A 178 -27.84 6.71 -22.23
N GLN A 179 -27.72 7.43 -23.35
CA GLN A 179 -26.57 8.27 -23.64
C GLN A 179 -27.00 9.55 -24.35
N GLY A 180 -26.47 10.69 -23.92
CA GLY A 180 -26.71 11.98 -24.56
C GLY A 180 -26.94 13.13 -23.57
N GLY A 181 -26.99 14.37 -24.10
CA GLY A 181 -27.18 15.57 -23.29
C GLY A 181 -28.57 15.68 -22.63
N ASN A 182 -29.56 14.92 -23.10
CA ASN A 182 -30.92 14.86 -22.53
C ASN A 182 -31.15 13.61 -21.66
N ALA A 183 -30.07 13.02 -21.15
CA ALA A 183 -30.10 11.73 -20.41
C ALA A 183 -31.08 11.74 -19.23
N LEU A 184 -31.15 12.83 -18.44
CA LEU A 184 -32.11 12.93 -17.31
C LEU A 184 -33.55 12.77 -17.77
N GLN A 185 -33.96 13.49 -18.86
CA GLN A 185 -35.31 13.39 -19.39
C GLN A 185 -35.65 11.99 -19.88
N LEU A 186 -34.67 11.32 -20.51
CA LEU A 186 -34.84 9.93 -20.99
C LEU A 186 -34.98 8.96 -19.83
N LEU A 187 -34.18 9.10 -18.77
CA LEU A 187 -34.29 8.30 -17.56
C LEU A 187 -35.64 8.50 -16.87
N GLN A 188 -36.15 9.76 -16.80
CA GLN A 188 -37.47 10.07 -16.25
C GLN A 188 -38.62 9.41 -17.03
N GLN A 189 -38.44 9.23 -18.35
CA GLN A 189 -39.41 8.57 -19.22
C GLN A 189 -39.19 7.04 -19.31
N GLY A 190 -38.13 6.52 -18.70
CA GLY A 190 -37.74 5.12 -18.84
C GLY A 190 -37.46 4.73 -20.30
N LYS A 191 -36.90 5.64 -21.12
CA LYS A 191 -36.67 5.43 -22.54
C LYS A 191 -35.21 5.20 -22.87
N GLU A 192 -34.93 4.17 -23.65
CA GLU A 192 -33.63 3.92 -24.21
C GLU A 192 -33.28 4.93 -25.31
N GLN A 193 -32.07 5.45 -25.27
CA GLN A 193 -31.48 6.22 -26.37
C GLN A 193 -29.96 6.04 -26.38
N ARG A 194 -29.42 5.84 -27.56
CA ARG A 194 -27.98 5.69 -27.81
C ARG A 194 -27.53 6.82 -28.73
N HIS A 195 -26.86 7.82 -28.18
CA HIS A 195 -26.23 8.90 -28.93
C HIS A 195 -24.71 8.76 -28.83
N PRO A 196 -23.94 8.96 -29.92
CA PRO A 196 -22.50 8.74 -29.92
C PRO A 196 -21.67 9.70 -29.03
N SER A 197 -22.31 10.66 -28.38
CA SER A 197 -21.64 11.64 -27.51
C SER A 197 -22.48 11.97 -26.29
N GLY A 198 -21.82 12.34 -25.19
CA GLY A 198 -22.45 12.74 -23.93
C GLY A 198 -22.32 11.68 -22.84
N PRO A 199 -22.79 12.00 -21.63
CA PRO A 199 -22.73 11.09 -20.49
C PRO A 199 -23.54 9.81 -20.76
N ALA A 200 -23.01 8.68 -20.27
CA ALA A 200 -23.57 7.35 -20.42
C ALA A 200 -24.14 6.84 -19.10
N PHE A 201 -25.35 6.28 -19.16
CA PHE A 201 -26.09 5.77 -18.00
C PHE A 201 -26.66 4.38 -18.26
N LEU A 202 -26.71 3.60 -17.18
CA LEU A 202 -27.50 2.38 -17.07
C LEU A 202 -28.75 2.70 -16.27
N GLY A 203 -29.89 2.28 -16.73
CA GLY A 203 -31.20 2.47 -16.09
C GLY A 203 -31.90 1.15 -15.80
N LEU A 204 -32.68 1.08 -14.73
CA LEU A 204 -33.60 0.00 -14.40
C LEU A 204 -34.94 0.57 -13.97
N ARG A 205 -36.04 0.17 -14.61
CA ARG A 205 -37.39 0.53 -14.18
C ARG A 205 -37.77 -0.24 -12.93
N VAL A 206 -38.18 0.47 -11.90
CA VAL A 206 -38.64 -0.10 -10.63
C VAL A 206 -40.09 0.27 -10.42
N GLN A 207 -40.96 -0.73 -10.50
CA GLN A 207 -42.41 -0.55 -10.34
C GLN A 207 -42.78 -0.07 -8.94
N THR A 208 -43.92 0.57 -8.82
CA THR A 208 -44.55 0.93 -7.56
C THR A 208 -44.79 -0.32 -6.69
N GLY A 209 -44.53 -0.20 -5.40
CA GLY A 209 -44.67 -1.31 -4.46
C GLY A 209 -43.55 -2.35 -4.50
N LYS A 210 -42.47 -2.09 -5.24
CA LYS A 210 -41.33 -3.01 -5.42
C LYS A 210 -40.01 -2.43 -4.90
N VAL A 211 -39.11 -3.33 -4.56
CA VAL A 211 -37.68 -3.04 -4.43
C VAL A 211 -36.99 -3.49 -5.71
N GLY A 212 -36.16 -2.62 -6.28
CA GLY A 212 -35.37 -2.97 -7.48
C GLY A 212 -33.88 -2.82 -7.19
N THR A 213 -33.07 -3.75 -7.70
CA THR A 213 -31.61 -3.71 -7.62
C THR A 213 -31.01 -3.76 -9.02
N LEU A 214 -30.13 -2.81 -9.30
CA LEU A 214 -29.33 -2.75 -10.50
C LEU A 214 -27.91 -3.20 -10.14
N THR A 215 -27.55 -4.42 -10.56
CA THR A 215 -26.18 -4.96 -10.39
C THR A 215 -25.31 -4.51 -11.55
N ILE A 216 -24.20 -3.87 -11.24
CA ILE A 216 -23.28 -3.28 -12.21
C ILE A 216 -21.86 -3.74 -11.91
N THR A 217 -21.11 -3.97 -12.97
CA THR A 217 -19.64 -4.02 -12.91
C THR A 217 -19.00 -2.81 -13.58
N TRP A 218 -17.92 -2.32 -12.99
CA TRP A 218 -16.86 -1.60 -13.68
C TRP A 218 -15.70 -2.57 -13.87
N ALA A 219 -15.15 -2.70 -15.07
CA ALA A 219 -14.07 -3.64 -15.35
C ALA A 219 -13.06 -3.07 -16.34
N VAL A 220 -11.87 -3.68 -16.33
CA VAL A 220 -10.73 -3.30 -17.17
C VAL A 220 -10.23 -4.49 -17.96
N HIS A 221 -9.54 -4.20 -19.08
CA HIS A 221 -8.77 -5.16 -19.84
C HIS A 221 -7.57 -4.46 -20.46
N GLU A 222 -6.45 -4.47 -19.71
CA GLU A 222 -5.20 -3.88 -20.19
C GLU A 222 -4.42 -4.94 -20.95
N SER A 223 -4.06 -4.64 -22.19
CA SER A 223 -3.43 -5.62 -23.12
C SER A 223 -1.96 -5.91 -22.78
N PHE A 224 -1.31 -5.07 -21.99
CA PHE A 224 0.13 -5.09 -21.77
C PHE A 224 0.47 -5.21 -20.28
N GLY A 225 1.25 -6.21 -19.91
CA GLY A 225 1.70 -6.44 -18.53
C GLY A 225 3.02 -5.73 -18.22
N SER A 226 4.11 -6.20 -18.83
CA SER A 226 5.43 -5.59 -18.66
C SER A 226 6.39 -5.92 -19.80
N SER A 227 7.47 -5.14 -19.86
CA SER A 227 8.60 -5.29 -20.80
C SER A 227 9.94 -5.17 -20.08
N GLY A 228 11.03 -5.07 -20.86
CA GLY A 228 12.39 -4.93 -20.35
C GLY A 228 13.00 -6.26 -19.99
N ALA A 229 13.56 -6.39 -18.78
CA ALA A 229 14.20 -7.63 -18.36
C ALA A 229 13.22 -8.78 -18.12
N LEU A 230 11.94 -8.49 -17.95
CA LEU A 230 10.88 -9.49 -17.80
C LEU A 230 9.64 -9.07 -18.61
N GLU A 231 9.27 -9.88 -19.59
CA GLU A 231 8.04 -9.71 -20.37
C GLU A 231 6.91 -10.53 -19.76
N THR A 232 5.77 -9.88 -19.50
CA THR A 232 4.63 -10.53 -18.88
C THR A 232 3.31 -10.05 -19.49
N THR A 233 2.25 -10.81 -19.21
CA THR A 233 0.86 -10.39 -19.41
C THR A 233 0.11 -10.45 -18.09
N TYR A 234 -1.06 -9.82 -18.01
CA TYR A 234 -1.90 -9.97 -16.82
C TYR A 234 -2.44 -11.40 -16.71
N TYR A 235 -2.41 -11.97 -15.50
CA TYR A 235 -2.86 -13.37 -15.28
C TYR A 235 -4.34 -13.57 -15.62
N TYR A 236 -5.19 -12.56 -15.45
CA TYR A 236 -6.61 -12.66 -15.78
C TYR A 236 -6.88 -12.89 -17.29
N HIS A 237 -5.90 -12.64 -18.18
CA HIS A 237 -6.01 -12.95 -19.61
C HIS A 237 -6.20 -14.45 -19.88
N ARG A 238 -5.82 -15.32 -18.97
CA ARG A 238 -6.13 -16.76 -19.07
C ARG A 238 -7.62 -17.04 -19.15
N PHE A 239 -8.43 -16.19 -18.53
CA PHE A 239 -9.86 -16.38 -18.35
C PHE A 239 -10.69 -15.43 -19.21
N PHE A 240 -10.20 -14.21 -19.41
CA PHE A 240 -10.94 -13.13 -20.06
C PHE A 240 -10.11 -12.56 -21.22
N LYS A 241 -10.58 -12.77 -22.45
CA LYS A 241 -9.82 -12.44 -23.67
C LYS A 241 -9.96 -10.99 -24.13
N ASN A 242 -10.93 -10.27 -23.63
CA ASN A 242 -11.23 -8.89 -23.98
C ASN A 242 -12.06 -8.23 -22.87
N LEU A 243 -12.32 -6.95 -23.00
CA LEU A 243 -13.06 -6.15 -22.05
C LEU A 243 -14.48 -6.68 -21.77
N GLU A 244 -15.21 -7.11 -22.82
CA GLU A 244 -16.55 -7.67 -22.68
C GLU A 244 -16.54 -8.96 -21.85
N ALA A 245 -15.54 -9.81 -22.07
CA ALA A 245 -15.36 -11.03 -21.29
C ALA A 245 -14.97 -10.72 -19.83
N SER A 246 -14.19 -9.66 -19.59
CA SER A 246 -13.87 -9.18 -18.25
C SER A 246 -15.14 -8.72 -17.51
N MET A 247 -15.96 -7.89 -18.13
CA MET A 247 -17.24 -7.43 -17.56
C MET A 247 -18.21 -8.61 -17.30
N ALA A 248 -18.38 -9.50 -18.27
CA ALA A 248 -19.22 -10.68 -18.11
C ALA A 248 -18.70 -11.58 -16.97
N GLY A 249 -17.40 -11.77 -16.88
CA GLY A 249 -16.77 -12.56 -15.82
C GLY A 249 -17.04 -12.00 -14.42
N VAL A 250 -16.94 -10.70 -14.22
CA VAL A 250 -17.26 -10.08 -12.92
C VAL A 250 -18.73 -10.26 -12.57
N LEU A 251 -19.65 -10.02 -13.49
CA LEU A 251 -21.10 -10.20 -13.26
C LEU A 251 -21.43 -11.68 -12.96
N GLN A 252 -20.89 -12.64 -13.71
CA GLN A 252 -21.11 -14.07 -13.51
C GLN A 252 -20.60 -14.57 -12.14
N HIS A 253 -19.58 -13.92 -11.57
CA HIS A 253 -19.04 -14.23 -10.25
C HIS A 253 -19.66 -13.38 -9.13
N GLY A 254 -20.74 -12.65 -9.40
CA GLY A 254 -21.32 -11.68 -8.47
C GLY A 254 -21.61 -12.25 -7.07
N ASP A 255 -22.20 -13.44 -6.97
CA ASP A 255 -22.48 -14.07 -5.66
C ASP A 255 -21.21 -14.49 -4.92
N ILE A 256 -20.17 -14.90 -5.65
CA ILE A 256 -18.86 -15.22 -5.09
C ILE A 256 -18.22 -13.92 -4.54
N ILE A 257 -18.25 -12.83 -5.30
CA ILE A 257 -17.71 -11.52 -4.91
C ILE A 257 -18.39 -11.02 -3.64
N ARG A 258 -19.72 -11.04 -3.57
CA ARG A 258 -20.47 -10.61 -2.39
C ARG A 258 -20.07 -11.40 -1.15
N ARG A 259 -20.11 -12.73 -1.26
CA ARG A 259 -19.72 -13.63 -0.17
C ARG A 259 -18.27 -13.42 0.27
N GLN A 260 -17.31 -13.42 -0.67
CA GLN A 260 -15.90 -13.23 -0.34
C GLN A 260 -15.60 -11.85 0.28
N SER A 261 -16.34 -10.81 -0.10
CA SER A 261 -16.20 -9.48 0.51
C SER A 261 -16.70 -9.48 1.96
N GLU A 262 -17.82 -10.13 2.24
CA GLU A 262 -18.34 -10.26 3.60
C GLU A 262 -17.44 -11.16 4.48
N GLU A 263 -16.89 -12.24 3.92
CA GLU A 263 -15.92 -13.11 4.59
C GLU A 263 -14.62 -12.36 4.91
N ALA A 264 -14.09 -11.58 3.97
CA ALA A 264 -12.89 -10.78 4.17
C ALA A 264 -13.08 -9.72 5.27
N ASP A 265 -14.23 -9.05 5.32
CA ASP A 265 -14.55 -8.09 6.36
C ASP A 265 -14.72 -8.74 7.75
N ALA A 266 -15.24 -9.99 7.79
CA ALA A 266 -15.38 -10.74 9.03
C ALA A 266 -14.05 -11.32 9.53
N GLU A 267 -13.07 -11.54 8.67
CA GLU A 267 -11.78 -12.13 9.02
C GLU A 267 -10.85 -11.13 9.72
N PHE A 268 -10.87 -9.86 9.31
CA PHE A 268 -9.99 -8.84 9.87
C PHE A 268 -10.73 -8.04 10.93
N LEU A 269 -10.41 -8.30 12.19
CA LEU A 269 -10.99 -7.62 13.33
C LEU A 269 -9.96 -6.66 13.95
N CYS A 270 -10.43 -5.48 14.31
CA CYS A 270 -9.71 -4.55 15.14
C CYS A 270 -10.68 -4.00 16.19
N ALA A 271 -10.30 -4.09 17.46
CA ALA A 271 -11.11 -3.55 18.54
C ALA A 271 -11.20 -2.02 18.50
N ASP A 272 -10.15 -1.37 17.99
CA ASP A 272 -10.11 0.09 17.80
C ASP A 272 -10.71 0.49 16.47
N LYS A 273 -11.78 1.28 16.52
CA LYS A 273 -12.52 1.72 15.35
C LYS A 273 -11.71 2.64 14.42
N LYS A 274 -10.82 3.46 14.98
CA LYS A 274 -9.98 4.38 14.20
C LYS A 274 -8.92 3.60 13.42
N ARG A 275 -8.26 2.64 14.06
CA ARG A 275 -7.29 1.74 13.42
C ARG A 275 -7.93 0.90 12.32
N TYR A 276 -9.17 0.46 12.54
CA TYR A 276 -9.95 -0.26 11.52
C TYR A 276 -10.28 0.63 10.31
N GLU A 277 -10.63 1.90 10.54
CA GLU A 277 -10.86 2.88 9.45
C GLU A 277 -9.59 3.15 8.65
N LEU A 278 -8.44 3.35 9.32
CA LEU A 278 -7.13 3.51 8.67
C LEU A 278 -6.78 2.29 7.81
N PHE A 279 -6.96 1.09 8.34
CA PHE A 279 -6.71 -0.14 7.61
C PHE A 279 -7.65 -0.30 6.40
N SER A 280 -8.94 -0.02 6.57
CA SER A 280 -9.93 -0.12 5.50
C SER A 280 -9.58 0.77 4.30
N GLN A 281 -9.00 1.94 4.54
CA GLN A 281 -8.56 2.86 3.51
C GLN A 281 -7.22 2.41 2.89
N ALA A 282 -6.28 1.99 3.73
CA ALA A 282 -4.94 1.59 3.34
C ALA A 282 -4.90 0.34 2.46
N ILE A 283 -5.70 -0.70 2.80
CA ILE A 283 -5.75 -1.94 2.01
C ILE A 283 -6.28 -1.71 0.59
N ARG A 284 -7.18 -0.77 0.42
CA ARG A 284 -7.73 -0.39 -0.89
C ARG A 284 -6.67 0.28 -1.77
N ALA A 285 -5.81 1.14 -1.19
CA ALA A 285 -4.68 1.72 -1.89
C ALA A 285 -3.62 0.67 -2.27
N TYR A 286 -3.39 -0.32 -1.40
CA TYR A 286 -2.49 -1.43 -1.68
C TYR A 286 -2.94 -2.23 -2.92
N TYR A 287 -4.20 -2.67 -2.96
CA TYR A 287 -4.70 -3.43 -4.10
C TYR A 287 -4.87 -2.58 -5.37
N ALA A 288 -5.14 -1.28 -5.25
CA ALA A 288 -5.16 -0.36 -6.39
C ALA A 288 -3.79 -0.26 -7.09
N SER A 289 -2.70 -0.54 -6.36
CA SER A 289 -1.34 -0.54 -6.86
C SER A 289 -0.83 -1.93 -7.30
N SER A 290 -1.66 -2.98 -7.19
CA SER A 290 -1.25 -4.36 -7.39
C SER A 290 -1.41 -4.86 -8.82
N GLN A 291 -0.43 -5.65 -9.28
CA GLN A 291 -0.50 -6.42 -10.52
C GLN A 291 -0.22 -7.89 -10.24
N LEU A 292 -1.04 -8.76 -10.79
CA LEU A 292 -0.77 -10.20 -10.88
C LEU A 292 -0.45 -10.52 -12.33
N LEU A 293 0.80 -10.82 -12.59
CA LEU A 293 1.37 -10.97 -13.92
C LEU A 293 1.81 -12.42 -14.15
N GLU A 294 1.90 -12.81 -15.41
CA GLU A 294 2.35 -14.13 -15.83
C GLU A 294 3.40 -14.00 -16.95
N ASP A 295 4.52 -14.70 -16.81
CA ASP A 295 5.55 -14.78 -17.85
C ASP A 295 5.25 -15.89 -18.88
N ALA A 296 6.05 -15.95 -19.93
CA ALA A 296 5.91 -16.94 -21.00
C ALA A 296 6.08 -18.41 -20.53
N ARG A 297 6.65 -18.63 -19.34
CA ARG A 297 6.81 -19.97 -18.74
C ARG A 297 5.64 -20.35 -17.84
N GLY A 298 4.68 -19.41 -17.64
CA GLY A 298 3.54 -19.58 -16.74
C GLY A 298 3.87 -19.31 -15.28
N GLN A 299 5.00 -18.69 -14.98
CA GLN A 299 5.35 -18.25 -13.63
C GLN A 299 4.57 -16.98 -13.30
N LEU A 300 4.01 -16.94 -12.10
CA LEU A 300 3.28 -15.78 -11.60
C LEU A 300 4.23 -14.82 -10.89
N HIS A 301 4.05 -13.54 -11.17
CA HIS A 301 4.77 -12.43 -10.59
C HIS A 301 3.78 -11.46 -9.94
N TRP A 302 4.01 -11.15 -8.66
CA TRP A 302 3.27 -10.11 -7.97
C TRP A 302 4.05 -8.81 -8.05
N ASN A 303 3.38 -7.76 -8.45
CA ASN A 303 3.98 -6.44 -8.51
C ASN A 303 3.13 -5.42 -7.77
N ILE A 304 3.77 -4.55 -7.00
CA ILE A 304 3.17 -3.36 -6.40
C ILE A 304 3.87 -2.13 -6.97
N GLY A 305 3.08 -1.28 -7.61
CA GLY A 305 3.53 0.05 -8.04
C GLY A 305 3.60 1.01 -6.85
N GLU A 306 4.62 1.85 -6.81
CA GLU A 306 4.83 2.81 -5.72
C GLU A 306 3.96 4.06 -5.89
N GLY A 307 2.64 3.91 -5.91
CA GLY A 307 1.71 5.01 -6.06
C GLY A 307 2.02 5.86 -7.30
N ALA A 308 1.96 7.18 -7.17
CA ALA A 308 2.24 8.11 -8.26
C ALA A 308 3.73 8.16 -8.67
N TYR A 309 4.65 7.54 -7.93
CA TYR A 309 6.06 7.42 -8.32
C TYR A 309 6.29 6.32 -9.35
N LEU A 310 5.43 5.32 -9.39
CA LEU A 310 5.41 4.23 -10.38
C LEU A 310 6.62 3.27 -10.32
N TRP A 311 7.46 3.31 -9.26
CA TRP A 311 8.51 2.31 -9.06
C TRP A 311 7.89 0.94 -8.80
N ARG A 312 8.55 -0.11 -9.26
CA ARG A 312 8.05 -1.50 -9.16
C ARG A 312 8.71 -2.21 -7.98
N ASN A 313 7.90 -2.77 -7.09
CA ASN A 313 8.36 -3.61 -5.98
C ASN A 313 9.53 -2.98 -5.21
N THR A 314 9.49 -1.68 -4.94
CA THR A 314 10.52 -0.99 -4.15
C THR A 314 10.78 -1.74 -2.85
N LEU A 315 12.04 -2.10 -2.56
CA LEU A 315 12.35 -3.07 -1.51
C LEU A 315 12.04 -2.59 -0.09
N ASP A 316 12.19 -1.32 0.19
CA ASP A 316 11.77 -0.74 1.49
C ASP A 316 10.25 -0.74 1.66
N LEU A 317 9.48 -0.60 0.56
CA LEU A 317 8.04 -0.83 0.58
C LEU A 317 7.72 -2.32 0.79
N CYS A 318 8.45 -3.23 0.15
CA CYS A 318 8.27 -4.67 0.36
C CYS A 318 8.48 -5.05 1.83
N ALA A 319 9.47 -4.46 2.51
CA ALA A 319 9.71 -4.67 3.94
C ALA A 319 8.54 -4.18 4.81
N ASP A 320 7.83 -3.16 4.39
CA ASP A 320 6.64 -2.64 5.07
C ASP A 320 5.38 -3.44 4.70
N HIS A 321 5.20 -3.78 3.43
CA HIS A 321 4.08 -4.60 2.93
C HIS A 321 4.12 -6.04 3.48
N MET A 322 5.30 -6.54 3.87
CA MET A 322 5.46 -7.90 4.37
C MET A 322 4.52 -8.22 5.55
N ILE A 323 4.17 -7.23 6.37
CA ILE A 323 3.25 -7.44 7.50
C ILE A 323 1.87 -7.89 7.00
N TRP A 324 1.38 -7.28 5.93
CA TRP A 324 0.15 -7.69 5.26
C TRP A 324 0.31 -9.02 4.55
N GLU A 325 1.38 -9.17 3.76
CA GLU A 325 1.60 -10.38 2.97
C GLU A 325 1.81 -11.63 3.84
N LEU A 326 2.53 -11.51 4.95
CA LEU A 326 2.69 -12.63 5.89
C LEU A 326 1.35 -13.08 6.49
N LYS A 327 0.46 -12.14 6.78
CA LYS A 327 -0.88 -12.45 7.31
C LYS A 327 -1.83 -13.02 6.26
N ARG A 328 -1.65 -12.66 4.98
CA ARG A 328 -2.63 -12.93 3.93
C ARG A 328 -2.13 -13.83 2.82
N ASN A 329 -0.99 -13.50 2.20
CA ASN A 329 -0.44 -14.15 1.02
C ASN A 329 1.07 -14.41 1.18
N PRO A 330 1.53 -15.25 2.12
CA PRO A 330 2.98 -15.40 2.36
C PRO A 330 3.79 -15.80 1.13
N TRP A 331 3.16 -16.50 0.17
CA TRP A 331 3.79 -16.88 -1.09
C TRP A 331 4.20 -15.66 -1.95
N VAL A 332 3.51 -14.53 -1.83
CA VAL A 332 3.87 -13.28 -2.51
C VAL A 332 5.24 -12.81 -2.05
N LEU A 333 5.45 -12.73 -0.75
CA LEU A 333 6.75 -12.33 -0.19
C LEU A 333 7.87 -13.29 -0.59
N ARG A 334 7.59 -14.61 -0.57
CA ARG A 334 8.54 -15.63 -1.05
C ARG A 334 8.91 -15.39 -2.52
N SER A 335 7.93 -15.21 -3.39
CA SER A 335 8.15 -15.00 -4.82
C SER A 335 8.96 -13.72 -5.09
N LEU A 336 8.63 -12.63 -4.40
CA LEU A 336 9.38 -11.37 -4.50
C LEU A 336 10.84 -11.54 -4.07
N MET A 337 11.09 -12.25 -2.96
CA MET A 337 12.46 -12.48 -2.48
C MET A 337 13.24 -13.44 -3.38
N ASP A 338 12.58 -14.44 -3.97
CA ASP A 338 13.21 -15.30 -4.99
C ASP A 338 13.69 -14.45 -6.19
N GLU A 339 12.89 -13.49 -6.63
CA GLU A 339 13.24 -12.61 -7.73
C GLU A 339 14.34 -11.61 -7.36
N TYR A 340 14.29 -11.02 -6.16
CA TYR A 340 15.34 -10.14 -5.66
C TYR A 340 16.69 -10.88 -5.54
N ILE A 341 16.71 -12.07 -4.97
CA ILE A 341 17.92 -12.87 -4.80
C ILE A 341 18.49 -13.28 -6.17
N ALA A 342 17.65 -13.70 -7.11
CA ALA A 342 18.08 -14.20 -8.41
C ALA A 342 18.53 -13.10 -9.38
N HIS A 343 17.91 -11.91 -9.33
CA HIS A 343 18.03 -10.93 -10.40
C HIS A 343 18.41 -9.52 -9.93
N TYR A 344 18.20 -9.16 -8.68
CA TYR A 344 18.40 -7.79 -8.18
C TYR A 344 19.37 -7.70 -6.99
N ALA A 345 19.98 -8.81 -6.59
CA ALA A 345 21.13 -8.81 -5.68
C ALA A 345 22.40 -8.41 -6.40
N TYR A 346 23.30 -7.72 -5.70
CA TYR A 346 24.61 -7.33 -6.20
C TYR A 346 25.64 -7.34 -5.06
N HIS A 347 26.92 -7.28 -5.42
CA HIS A 347 28.02 -7.05 -4.48
C HIS A 347 28.62 -5.68 -4.71
N ASP A 348 28.98 -4.97 -3.64
CA ASP A 348 29.59 -3.65 -3.71
C ASP A 348 30.97 -3.60 -3.04
N THR A 349 31.63 -2.47 -3.22
CA THR A 349 32.75 -2.03 -2.39
C THR A 349 32.34 -0.80 -1.57
N VAL A 350 33.02 -0.59 -0.46
CA VAL A 350 32.72 0.49 0.49
C VAL A 350 33.95 1.29 0.85
N THR A 351 33.74 2.54 1.28
CA THR A 351 34.73 3.41 1.88
C THR A 351 34.38 3.72 3.34
N PHE A 352 35.34 4.20 4.08
CA PHE A 352 35.18 4.57 5.51
C PHE A 352 35.64 6.02 5.72
N PRO A 353 35.00 6.78 6.64
CA PRO A 353 35.37 8.17 6.88
C PRO A 353 36.73 8.34 7.55
N ASP A 354 37.24 7.31 8.23
CA ASP A 354 38.46 7.32 9.05
C ASP A 354 39.70 6.74 8.32
N ARG A 355 39.54 6.29 7.08
CA ARG A 355 40.62 5.65 6.32
C ARG A 355 40.50 5.80 4.81
N GLN A 356 41.61 5.67 4.12
CA GLN A 356 41.65 5.68 2.64
C GLN A 356 41.48 4.27 2.06
N GLY A 357 41.01 4.21 0.82
CA GLY A 357 40.87 3.00 0.03
C GLY A 357 39.48 2.43 0.02
N GLU A 358 39.27 1.50 -0.90
CA GLU A 358 38.04 0.74 -1.07
C GLU A 358 38.21 -0.64 -0.47
N TYR A 359 37.14 -1.13 0.15
CA TYR A 359 37.09 -2.43 0.82
C TYR A 359 35.86 -3.21 0.33
N PRO A 360 35.88 -4.56 0.43
CA PRO A 360 34.68 -5.34 0.13
C PRO A 360 33.50 -4.90 1.01
N GLY A 361 32.37 -4.57 0.39
CA GLY A 361 31.11 -4.29 1.07
C GLY A 361 30.33 -5.57 1.32
N GLY A 362 30.05 -6.31 0.28
CA GLY A 362 29.33 -7.57 0.29
C GLY A 362 28.02 -7.51 -0.48
N ILE A 363 27.10 -8.44 -0.22
CA ILE A 363 25.81 -8.49 -0.88
C ILE A 363 24.90 -7.34 -0.42
N SER A 364 24.15 -6.79 -1.34
CA SER A 364 22.99 -5.95 -1.11
C SER A 364 21.99 -6.09 -2.28
N PHE A 365 20.92 -5.29 -2.27
CA PHE A 365 19.85 -5.37 -3.25
C PHE A 365 19.60 -4.02 -3.89
N ALA A 366 19.15 -4.05 -5.16
CA ALA A 366 18.67 -2.89 -5.87
C ALA A 366 17.45 -2.28 -5.16
N HIS A 367 17.28 -0.96 -5.28
CA HIS A 367 16.16 -0.25 -4.65
C HIS A 367 14.80 -0.75 -5.15
N ASP A 368 14.68 -1.01 -6.44
CA ASP A 368 13.45 -1.42 -7.12
C ASP A 368 13.74 -2.41 -8.26
N MET A 369 12.71 -3.02 -8.81
CA MET A 369 12.79 -3.89 -9.99
C MET A 369 12.51 -3.16 -11.30
N GLY A 370 12.30 -1.84 -11.30
CA GLY A 370 11.99 -1.07 -12.50
C GLY A 370 11.00 0.06 -12.25
N CYS A 371 10.44 0.58 -13.32
CA CYS A 371 9.49 1.69 -13.26
C CYS A 371 8.39 1.50 -14.29
N PHE A 372 7.16 1.84 -13.92
CA PHE A 372 5.96 1.74 -14.75
C PHE A 372 5.80 0.31 -15.31
N PHE A 373 5.74 0.10 -16.62
CA PHE A 373 5.66 -1.23 -17.21
C PHE A 373 7.03 -1.88 -17.49
N ASN A 374 8.15 -1.23 -17.12
CA ASN A 374 9.46 -1.68 -17.52
C ASN A 374 10.25 -2.26 -16.34
N TYR A 375 10.59 -3.55 -16.43
CA TYR A 375 11.55 -4.17 -15.52
C TYR A 375 12.97 -3.73 -15.84
N ALA A 376 13.69 -3.27 -14.82
CA ALA A 376 15.09 -2.88 -14.94
C ALA A 376 15.98 -4.09 -15.28
N PRO A 377 17.13 -3.88 -15.96
CA PRO A 377 18.11 -4.94 -16.16
C PRO A 377 18.58 -5.53 -14.81
N HIS A 378 18.96 -6.81 -14.82
CA HIS A 378 19.43 -7.52 -13.63
C HIS A 378 20.55 -6.76 -12.90
N GLY A 379 20.48 -6.70 -11.59
CA GLY A 379 21.42 -5.99 -10.72
C GLY A 379 21.32 -4.46 -10.78
N GLN A 380 20.31 -3.89 -11.45
CA GLN A 380 20.10 -2.46 -11.58
C GLN A 380 18.73 -2.05 -11.03
N SER A 381 18.68 -0.84 -10.50
CA SER A 381 17.46 -0.15 -10.11
C SER A 381 17.14 0.94 -11.15
N ALA A 382 15.86 1.15 -11.43
CA ALA A 382 15.43 2.26 -12.27
C ALA A 382 15.60 3.59 -11.53
N TYR A 383 15.27 3.64 -10.24
CA TYR A 383 15.45 4.80 -9.37
C TYR A 383 16.91 5.23 -9.28
N GLU A 384 17.84 4.30 -8.96
CA GLU A 384 19.27 4.58 -8.86
C GLU A 384 19.84 5.07 -10.21
N ARG A 385 19.42 4.47 -11.32
CA ARG A 385 19.87 4.85 -12.66
C ARG A 385 19.37 6.23 -13.11
N GLU A 386 18.13 6.58 -12.86
CA GLU A 386 17.59 7.91 -13.16
C GLU A 386 18.29 9.00 -12.35
N ASN A 387 18.59 8.71 -11.11
CA ASN A 387 19.12 9.67 -10.17
C ASN A 387 20.63 9.84 -10.26
N ALA A 388 21.36 8.84 -10.74
CA ALA A 388 22.78 8.95 -11.04
C ALA A 388 23.11 10.05 -12.07
N THR A 389 22.13 10.52 -12.85
CA THR A 389 22.27 11.60 -13.85
C THR A 389 21.90 12.99 -13.33
N ARG A 390 21.37 13.09 -12.09
CA ARG A 390 20.98 14.37 -11.48
C ARG A 390 22.02 14.79 -10.45
N ASP A 391 22.75 15.87 -10.72
CA ASP A 391 23.77 16.42 -9.80
C ASP A 391 23.21 16.59 -8.36
N GLY A 392 23.68 15.76 -7.45
CA GLY A 392 23.58 15.96 -6.00
C GLY A 392 22.24 15.61 -5.32
N PHE A 393 21.31 14.91 -5.99
CA PHE A 393 19.96 14.75 -5.41
C PHE A 393 19.61 13.34 -4.89
N TYR A 394 20.30 12.29 -5.34
CA TYR A 394 19.96 10.93 -4.90
C TYR A 394 21.18 10.07 -4.66
N TYR A 395 21.09 9.31 -3.59
CA TYR A 395 22.14 8.47 -3.06
C TYR A 395 21.68 7.02 -3.10
N TYR A 396 22.62 6.10 -3.25
CA TYR A 396 22.31 4.69 -3.11
C TYR A 396 21.91 4.37 -1.67
N MET A 397 20.93 3.47 -1.48
CA MET A 397 20.43 3.05 -0.19
C MET A 397 20.96 1.66 0.19
N THR A 398 22.19 1.33 -0.19
CA THR A 398 22.74 -0.03 -0.15
C THR A 398 22.65 -0.69 1.21
N THR A 399 23.03 0.01 2.28
CA THR A 399 22.98 -0.53 3.65
C THR A 399 21.54 -0.72 4.13
N ASP A 400 20.63 0.19 3.83
CA ASP A 400 19.23 0.08 4.23
C ASP A 400 18.52 -1.03 3.42
N GLN A 401 18.78 -1.15 2.11
CA GLN A 401 18.20 -2.21 1.28
C GLN A 401 18.73 -3.60 1.63
N LEU A 402 20.00 -3.72 2.06
CA LEU A 402 20.50 -4.97 2.66
C LEU A 402 19.62 -5.43 3.82
N MET A 403 19.32 -4.51 4.74
CA MET A 403 18.52 -4.82 5.92
C MET A 403 17.03 -5.05 5.58
N ASN A 404 16.47 -4.35 4.60
CA ASN A 404 15.14 -4.62 4.07
C ASN A 404 15.04 -6.04 3.51
N GLY A 405 16.04 -6.48 2.74
CA GLY A 405 16.13 -7.87 2.25
C GLY A 405 16.22 -8.89 3.40
N ILE A 406 17.02 -8.60 4.43
CA ILE A 406 17.11 -9.46 5.63
C ILE A 406 15.74 -9.56 6.33
N TYR A 407 15.04 -8.45 6.51
CA TYR A 407 13.70 -8.42 7.12
C TYR A 407 12.72 -9.29 6.34
N CYS A 408 12.65 -9.13 5.03
CA CYS A 408 11.73 -9.89 4.17
C CYS A 408 12.07 -11.39 4.17
N ILE A 409 13.33 -11.75 3.98
CA ILE A 409 13.78 -13.14 3.83
C ILE A 409 13.68 -13.89 5.17
N CYS A 410 14.24 -13.34 6.24
CA CYS A 410 14.15 -13.93 7.56
C CYS A 410 12.74 -13.88 8.10
N GLY A 411 12.00 -12.78 7.85
CA GLY A 411 10.61 -12.61 8.26
C GLY A 411 9.70 -13.67 7.66
N TYR A 412 9.80 -13.91 6.36
CA TYR A 412 9.07 -14.99 5.69
C TYR A 412 9.34 -16.35 6.35
N THR A 413 10.63 -16.69 6.53
CA THR A 413 11.01 -17.97 7.10
C THR A 413 10.52 -18.17 8.54
N LEU A 414 10.67 -17.13 9.38
CA LEU A 414 10.25 -17.20 10.78
C LEU A 414 8.73 -17.28 10.92
N TRP A 415 7.98 -16.55 10.10
CA TRP A 415 6.52 -16.56 10.14
C TRP A 415 5.93 -17.87 9.63
N THR A 416 6.40 -18.35 8.48
CA THR A 416 5.82 -19.52 7.81
C THR A 416 6.35 -20.84 8.31
N GLY A 417 7.55 -20.86 8.87
CA GLY A 417 8.29 -22.09 9.19
C GLY A 417 8.89 -22.79 7.97
N ASP A 418 8.96 -22.13 6.82
CA ASP A 418 9.52 -22.69 5.57
C ASP A 418 11.06 -22.68 5.61
N ASP A 419 11.62 -23.47 6.52
CA ASP A 419 13.06 -23.61 6.69
C ASP A 419 13.73 -24.20 5.44
N ALA A 420 13.01 -25.04 4.69
CA ALA A 420 13.52 -25.66 3.47
C ALA A 420 13.80 -24.63 2.36
N TRP A 421 12.93 -23.62 2.23
CA TRP A 421 13.12 -22.53 1.27
C TRP A 421 14.42 -21.76 1.54
N LEU A 422 14.65 -21.35 2.79
CA LEU A 422 15.86 -20.60 3.15
C LEU A 422 17.12 -21.49 3.11
N ALA A 423 17.02 -22.76 3.51
CA ALA A 423 18.12 -23.73 3.38
C ALA A 423 18.56 -23.91 1.92
N GLY A 424 17.62 -23.84 0.97
CA GLY A 424 17.90 -23.86 -0.46
C GLY A 424 18.69 -22.65 -0.98
N LYS A 425 18.75 -21.54 -0.22
CA LYS A 425 19.55 -20.35 -0.52
C LYS A 425 20.93 -20.46 0.13
N THR A 426 21.71 -21.46 -0.33
CA THR A 426 23.00 -21.82 0.28
C THR A 426 23.92 -20.61 0.47
N GLY A 427 24.38 -20.38 1.68
CA GLY A 427 25.35 -19.32 2.01
C GLY A 427 24.75 -17.92 2.23
N LEU A 428 23.48 -17.68 1.92
CA LEU A 428 22.90 -16.33 1.93
C LEU A 428 22.97 -15.66 3.31
N LEU A 429 22.65 -16.38 4.40
CA LEU A 429 22.77 -15.83 5.76
C LEU A 429 24.23 -15.49 6.12
N ALA A 430 25.18 -16.28 5.66
CA ALA A 430 26.61 -16.01 5.86
C ALA A 430 27.07 -14.77 5.06
N GLU A 431 26.52 -14.55 3.86
CA GLU A 431 26.76 -13.36 3.06
C GLU A 431 26.17 -12.11 3.72
N PHE A 432 24.94 -12.19 4.28
CA PHE A 432 24.35 -11.09 5.06
C PHE A 432 25.24 -10.71 6.24
N MET A 433 25.70 -11.72 7.01
CA MET A 433 26.64 -11.46 8.11
C MET A 433 27.92 -10.79 7.62
N THR A 434 28.49 -11.28 6.52
CA THR A 434 29.71 -10.69 5.93
C THR A 434 29.50 -9.25 5.52
N SER A 435 28.35 -8.92 4.92
CA SER A 435 28.03 -7.56 4.51
C SER A 435 27.88 -6.60 5.68
N LEU A 436 27.19 -7.03 6.77
CA LEU A 436 27.05 -6.22 7.98
C LEU A 436 28.42 -6.04 8.68
N GLU A 437 29.21 -7.10 8.80
CA GLU A 437 30.54 -7.04 9.38
C GLU A 437 31.51 -6.14 8.60
N ASN A 438 31.47 -6.21 7.26
CA ASN A 438 32.31 -5.39 6.40
C ASN A 438 31.93 -3.90 6.45
N ARG A 439 30.64 -3.58 6.66
CA ARG A 439 30.17 -2.21 6.83
C ARG A 439 30.47 -1.61 8.22
N ASP A 440 30.77 -2.43 9.20
CA ASP A 440 31.33 -1.96 10.48
C ASP A 440 32.83 -1.66 10.34
N ALA A 441 33.64 -2.64 9.98
CA ALA A 441 35.06 -2.44 9.74
C ALA A 441 35.64 -3.61 8.90
N PRO A 442 36.68 -3.33 8.07
CA PRO A 442 37.30 -4.35 7.23
C PRO A 442 38.08 -5.40 8.04
N ARG A 443 38.55 -5.08 9.24
CA ARG A 443 39.28 -5.99 10.10
C ARG A 443 38.45 -6.39 11.31
N VAL A 444 38.41 -7.66 11.65
CA VAL A 444 37.60 -8.24 12.72
C VAL A 444 37.82 -7.55 14.08
N GLN A 445 39.09 -7.26 14.40
CA GLN A 445 39.46 -6.60 15.67
C GLN A 445 39.04 -5.12 15.77
N GLU A 446 38.68 -4.49 14.63
CA GLU A 446 38.25 -3.08 14.56
C GLU A 446 36.73 -2.93 14.61
N ARG A 447 35.99 -4.02 14.52
CA ARG A 447 34.53 -4.03 14.51
C ARG A 447 33.98 -3.62 15.86
N THR A 448 33.05 -2.66 15.83
CA THR A 448 32.46 -2.04 17.03
C THR A 448 30.97 -2.28 17.20
N GLY A 449 30.29 -2.85 16.20
CA GLY A 449 28.84 -2.97 16.15
C GLY A 449 28.13 -1.75 15.52
N LEU A 450 28.88 -0.74 15.08
CA LEU A 450 28.36 0.46 14.42
C LEU A 450 28.68 0.42 12.92
N LEU A 451 27.68 0.48 12.06
CA LEU A 451 27.88 0.58 10.62
C LEU A 451 28.39 1.96 10.24
N LYS A 452 29.58 2.02 9.61
CA LYS A 452 30.31 3.25 9.31
C LYS A 452 30.69 3.38 7.85
N ALA A 453 30.50 2.34 7.06
CA ALA A 453 30.87 2.34 5.67
C ALA A 453 29.82 3.03 4.80
N THR A 454 30.29 3.56 3.68
CA THR A 454 29.48 4.12 2.60
C THR A 454 29.78 3.39 1.31
N THR A 455 28.77 3.00 0.54
CA THR A 455 28.93 2.34 -0.76
C THR A 455 29.69 3.21 -1.76
N THR A 456 30.53 2.60 -2.59
CA THR A 456 31.21 3.29 -3.69
C THR A 456 30.33 3.49 -4.92
N LYS A 457 29.14 2.87 -4.96
CA LYS A 457 28.20 2.99 -6.11
C LYS A 457 27.75 4.43 -6.37
N GLY A 458 27.71 5.27 -5.36
CA GLY A 458 27.38 6.69 -5.45
C GLY A 458 28.44 7.59 -6.13
N GLY A 459 29.57 7.03 -6.54
CA GLY A 459 30.65 7.76 -7.20
C GLY A 459 31.26 8.90 -6.35
N ALA A 460 31.30 10.11 -6.90
CA ALA A 460 31.85 11.27 -6.19
C ALA A 460 30.98 11.76 -5.00
N CYS A 461 29.73 11.37 -4.96
CA CYS A 461 28.78 11.68 -3.89
C CYS A 461 28.99 10.69 -2.73
N GLN A 462 29.94 10.90 -1.87
CA GLN A 462 30.33 10.01 -0.77
C GLN A 462 29.27 9.88 0.35
N LEU A 463 27.99 9.89 -0.01
CA LEU A 463 26.86 9.72 0.90
C LEU A 463 26.03 8.51 0.47
N GLU A 464 25.49 7.82 1.45
CA GLU A 464 24.55 6.72 1.28
C GLU A 464 23.26 7.05 2.04
N SER A 465 22.13 7.05 1.34
CA SER A 465 20.87 7.42 1.96
C SER A 465 20.19 6.30 2.71
N THR A 466 19.22 6.68 3.52
CA THR A 466 18.23 5.79 4.14
C THR A 466 16.87 6.00 3.50
N THR A 467 15.90 5.15 3.80
CA THR A 467 14.50 5.29 3.37
C THR A 467 13.86 6.64 3.78
N TYR A 468 14.45 7.34 4.74
CA TYR A 468 13.96 8.64 5.25
C TYR A 468 14.63 9.87 4.61
N ASP A 469 15.43 9.70 3.60
CA ASP A 469 16.27 10.73 2.98
C ASP A 469 15.52 12.00 2.53
N SER A 470 14.36 11.80 1.94
CA SER A 470 13.57 12.88 1.35
C SER A 470 12.87 13.78 2.37
N LEU A 471 12.81 13.40 3.64
CA LEU A 471 11.99 14.08 4.63
C LEU A 471 12.77 14.72 5.79
N ASP A 472 13.98 14.25 6.09
CA ASP A 472 14.74 14.75 7.23
C ASP A 472 16.26 14.62 7.04
N HIS A 473 16.97 15.74 7.11
CA HIS A 473 18.43 15.77 7.03
C HIS A 473 19.12 14.96 8.15
N ALA A 474 18.47 14.78 9.31
CA ALA A 474 19.00 13.96 10.40
C ALA A 474 19.06 12.47 10.03
N LEU A 475 18.22 12.06 9.07
CA LEU A 475 18.05 10.68 8.63
C LEU A 475 18.68 10.41 7.25
N LEU A 476 19.22 11.44 6.59
CA LEU A 476 19.70 11.37 5.22
C LEU A 476 20.85 10.37 5.06
N ASP A 477 21.88 10.44 5.92
CA ASP A 477 23.09 9.63 5.75
C ASP A 477 23.06 8.38 6.63
N ALA A 478 23.26 7.22 6.00
CA ALA A 478 23.28 5.93 6.66
C ALA A 478 24.47 5.74 7.62
N CYS A 479 25.60 6.42 7.35
CA CYS A 479 26.84 6.26 8.12
C CYS A 479 26.70 6.76 9.56
N GLY A 480 26.78 5.84 10.53
CA GLY A 480 26.67 6.17 11.97
C GLY A 480 25.28 6.60 12.44
N ASN A 481 24.25 6.41 11.65
CA ASN A 481 22.88 6.83 11.87
C ASN A 481 22.17 5.94 12.91
N VAL A 482 21.37 6.55 13.79
CA VAL A 482 20.66 5.83 14.86
C VAL A 482 19.60 4.86 14.30
N TYR A 483 18.84 5.24 13.27
CA TYR A 483 17.85 4.38 12.63
C TYR A 483 18.54 3.13 12.02
N ILE A 484 19.62 3.34 11.27
CA ILE A 484 20.43 2.27 10.68
C ILE A 484 21.02 1.35 11.76
N PHE A 485 21.51 1.93 12.87
CA PHE A 485 22.05 1.15 14.00
C PHE A 485 20.97 0.23 14.59
N ILE A 486 19.79 0.75 14.92
CA ILE A 486 18.70 -0.07 15.47
C ILE A 486 18.23 -1.13 14.46
N LYS A 487 18.12 -0.78 13.19
CA LYS A 487 17.72 -1.72 12.14
C LYS A 487 18.76 -2.83 11.92
N ALA A 488 20.06 -2.51 11.99
CA ALA A 488 21.13 -3.50 11.93
C ALA A 488 21.10 -4.45 13.14
N TRP A 489 20.90 -3.91 14.34
CA TRP A 489 20.74 -4.72 15.56
C TRP A 489 19.54 -5.68 15.44
N CYS A 490 18.40 -5.21 14.97
CA CYS A 490 17.21 -6.02 14.69
C CYS A 490 17.49 -7.09 13.61
N SER A 491 18.20 -6.72 12.53
CA SER A 491 18.61 -7.65 11.46
C SER A 491 19.47 -8.79 11.98
N LEU A 492 20.39 -8.50 12.91
CA LEU A 492 21.24 -9.51 13.54
C LEU A 492 20.43 -10.53 14.36
N HIS A 493 19.38 -10.09 15.07
CA HIS A 493 18.46 -11.00 15.76
C HIS A 493 17.70 -11.89 14.76
N LEU A 494 17.21 -11.35 13.67
CA LEU A 494 16.53 -12.12 12.61
C LEU A 494 17.46 -13.17 12.01
N ILE A 495 18.69 -12.79 11.64
CA ILE A 495 19.71 -13.72 11.11
C ILE A 495 20.03 -14.80 12.15
N GLN A 496 20.28 -14.44 13.41
CA GLN A 496 20.59 -15.36 14.48
C GLN A 496 19.49 -16.42 14.66
N ARG A 497 18.21 -16.00 14.71
CA ARG A 497 17.07 -16.91 14.86
C ARG A 497 16.96 -17.87 13.68
N CYS A 498 17.08 -17.37 12.44
CA CYS A 498 17.08 -18.23 11.24
C CYS A 498 18.27 -19.20 11.24
N ALA A 499 19.48 -18.72 11.54
CA ALA A 499 20.69 -19.56 11.57
C ALA A 499 20.58 -20.69 12.61
N LEU A 500 20.05 -20.40 13.80
CA LEU A 500 19.85 -21.45 14.84
C LEU A 500 18.82 -22.50 14.37
N ARG A 501 17.72 -22.09 13.73
CA ARG A 501 16.72 -23.02 13.16
C ARG A 501 17.31 -23.93 12.09
N LEU A 502 18.22 -23.39 11.28
CA LEU A 502 18.87 -24.11 10.17
C LEU A 502 20.14 -24.89 10.62
N GLY A 503 20.51 -24.85 11.89
CA GLY A 503 21.74 -25.48 12.39
C GLY A 503 23.04 -24.84 11.87
N GLN A 504 22.99 -23.57 11.42
CA GLN A 504 24.15 -22.81 10.94
C GLN A 504 24.87 -22.14 12.11
N GLU A 505 25.52 -22.95 12.97
CA GLU A 505 26.12 -22.52 14.24
C GLU A 505 27.17 -21.41 14.08
N ASP A 506 27.96 -21.43 13.00
CA ASP A 506 28.97 -20.38 12.74
C ASP A 506 28.29 -19.01 12.47
N VAL A 507 27.24 -18.98 11.66
CA VAL A 507 26.48 -17.77 11.37
C VAL A 507 25.82 -17.25 12.65
N ALA A 508 25.19 -18.12 13.43
CA ALA A 508 24.56 -17.75 14.70
C ALA A 508 25.58 -17.17 15.69
N ARG A 509 26.78 -17.76 15.78
CA ARG A 509 27.86 -17.27 16.61
C ARG A 509 28.39 -15.92 16.16
N ARG A 510 28.57 -15.70 14.84
CA ARG A 510 28.97 -14.40 14.29
C ARG A 510 27.91 -13.31 14.63
N ALA A 511 26.63 -13.62 14.45
CA ALA A 511 25.54 -12.71 14.82
C ALA A 511 25.58 -12.38 16.32
N SER A 512 25.75 -13.38 17.19
CA SER A 512 25.89 -13.16 18.64
C SER A 512 27.06 -12.23 18.99
N CYS A 513 28.22 -12.42 18.33
CA CYS A 513 29.40 -11.58 18.55
C CYS A 513 29.14 -10.11 18.12
N MET A 514 28.41 -9.91 17.02
CA MET A 514 28.05 -8.55 16.58
C MET A 514 27.00 -7.92 17.50
N LEU A 515 26.00 -8.67 17.98
CA LEU A 515 25.02 -8.21 18.96
C LEU A 515 25.69 -7.71 20.24
N GLU A 516 26.71 -8.44 20.75
CA GLU A 516 27.47 -7.99 21.92
C GLU A 516 28.18 -6.66 21.67
N LYS A 517 28.73 -6.47 20.47
CA LYS A 517 29.35 -5.20 20.08
C LYS A 517 28.32 -4.08 19.95
N CYS A 518 27.12 -4.36 19.42
CA CYS A 518 26.01 -3.40 19.36
C CYS A 518 25.61 -2.91 20.78
N ARG A 519 25.59 -3.80 21.78
CA ARG A 519 25.30 -3.39 23.17
C ARG A 519 26.30 -2.34 23.68
N VAL A 520 27.59 -2.53 23.35
CA VAL A 520 28.62 -1.55 23.70
C VAL A 520 28.49 -0.26 22.88
N ALA A 521 28.23 -0.39 21.58
CA ALA A 521 28.07 0.75 20.65
C ALA A 521 26.88 1.65 21.00
N ALA A 522 25.82 1.10 21.58
CA ALA A 522 24.62 1.84 21.96
C ALA A 522 24.92 3.05 22.87
N ALA A 523 25.96 2.97 23.70
CA ALA A 523 26.42 4.05 24.55
C ALA A 523 26.86 5.31 23.75
N GLN A 524 27.30 5.15 22.50
CA GLN A 524 27.73 6.25 21.64
C GLN A 524 26.57 7.17 21.23
N PHE A 525 25.34 6.62 21.23
CA PHE A 525 24.12 7.39 20.95
C PHE A 525 23.55 8.08 22.18
N GLN A 526 24.02 7.81 23.39
CA GLN A 526 23.56 8.52 24.58
C GLN A 526 24.02 9.98 24.58
N SER A 527 23.16 10.85 25.07
CA SER A 527 23.45 12.27 25.20
C SER A 527 23.45 12.66 26.69
N GLU A 528 24.47 13.41 27.14
CA GLU A 528 24.49 14.00 28.50
C GLU A 528 23.53 15.19 28.63
N ALA A 529 23.21 15.84 27.49
CA ALA A 529 22.39 17.03 27.45
C ALA A 529 20.87 16.73 27.29
N HIS A 530 20.52 15.55 26.78
CA HIS A 530 19.15 15.25 26.41
C HIS A 530 18.77 13.79 26.75
N PRO A 531 17.50 13.53 27.09
CA PRO A 531 17.02 12.17 27.39
C PRO A 531 16.84 11.28 26.17
N TRP A 532 16.99 11.80 24.94
CA TRP A 532 16.88 11.04 23.69
C TRP A 532 18.25 10.65 23.13
N LEU A 533 18.24 9.66 22.23
CA LEU A 533 19.43 9.22 21.51
C LEU A 533 19.86 10.26 20.47
N LYS A 534 21.16 10.46 20.31
CA LYS A 534 21.73 11.26 19.22
C LYS A 534 21.30 10.68 17.87
N ALA A 535 21.00 11.53 16.92
CA ALA A 535 20.65 11.11 15.56
C ALA A 535 21.81 10.38 14.83
N ASN A 536 23.06 10.72 15.19
CA ASN A 536 24.26 10.11 14.63
C ASN A 536 25.35 9.95 15.70
N ALA A 537 26.05 8.81 15.69
CA ALA A 537 27.12 8.50 16.64
C ALA A 537 28.47 9.12 16.27
N LEU A 538 28.68 9.44 14.99
CA LEU A 538 29.97 9.89 14.44
C LEU A 538 30.00 11.42 14.17
N ARG A 539 28.84 12.04 14.10
CA ARG A 539 28.68 13.47 13.76
C ARG A 539 27.72 14.12 14.75
N ASP A 540 27.93 15.38 14.98
CA ASP A 540 27.02 16.20 15.79
C ASP A 540 25.82 16.61 14.92
N VAL A 541 24.80 15.75 14.91
CA VAL A 541 23.52 16.00 14.26
C VAL A 541 22.49 16.27 15.37
N PRO A 542 21.95 17.49 15.46
CA PRO A 542 21.03 17.83 16.52
C PRO A 542 19.67 17.14 16.34
N GLY A 543 18.97 16.95 17.46
CA GLY A 543 17.57 16.53 17.50
C GLY A 543 17.34 15.07 17.81
N ALA A 544 16.09 14.78 18.17
CA ALA A 544 15.58 13.43 18.41
C ALA A 544 14.98 12.83 17.12
N VAL A 545 15.04 11.50 16.98
CA VAL A 545 14.58 10.77 15.80
C VAL A 545 13.59 9.69 16.24
N SER A 546 12.29 9.96 16.15
CA SER A 546 11.24 9.00 16.55
C SER A 546 11.24 7.75 15.63
N ALA A 547 11.60 7.93 14.37
CA ALA A 547 11.73 6.85 13.38
C ALA A 547 12.77 5.77 13.77
N ALA A 548 13.68 6.05 14.69
CA ALA A 548 14.63 5.04 15.20
C ALA A 548 13.95 3.85 15.92
N ILE A 549 12.68 3.99 16.33
CA ILE A 549 11.92 2.95 17.04
C ILE A 549 11.23 1.99 16.06
N GLU A 550 10.87 2.45 14.88
CA GLU A 550 10.13 1.68 13.87
C GLU A 550 10.75 0.30 13.58
N PRO A 551 12.08 0.15 13.46
CA PRO A 551 12.70 -1.14 13.12
C PRO A 551 12.41 -2.28 14.11
N LEU A 552 11.98 -1.99 15.34
CA LEU A 552 11.63 -3.02 16.33
C LEU A 552 10.36 -3.79 15.94
N THR A 553 9.49 -3.19 15.14
CA THR A 553 8.14 -3.72 14.87
C THR A 553 8.17 -5.13 14.33
N VAL A 554 8.92 -5.38 13.26
CA VAL A 554 8.95 -6.68 12.59
C VAL A 554 9.60 -7.78 13.47
N PRO A 555 10.82 -7.61 14.01
CA PRO A 555 11.43 -8.64 14.87
C PRO A 555 10.60 -8.95 16.13
N PHE A 556 9.95 -7.94 16.70
CA PHE A 556 9.05 -8.13 17.83
C PHE A 556 7.78 -8.91 17.43
N LEU A 557 7.13 -8.54 16.34
CA LEU A 557 5.95 -9.24 15.78
C LEU A 557 6.24 -10.72 15.49
N LEU A 558 7.46 -11.02 15.03
CA LEU A 558 7.92 -12.37 14.72
C LEU A 558 8.41 -13.16 15.96
N GLY A 559 8.42 -12.56 17.15
CA GLY A 559 9.00 -13.17 18.35
C GLY A 559 10.52 -13.41 18.27
N ALA A 560 11.19 -12.79 17.29
CA ALA A 560 12.63 -12.90 17.12
C ALA A 560 13.40 -12.04 18.12
N LEU A 561 12.78 -11.00 18.65
CA LEU A 561 13.33 -10.05 19.61
C LEU A 561 12.36 -9.89 20.78
N ARG A 562 12.87 -10.03 22.02
CA ARG A 562 12.13 -9.83 23.26
C ARG A 562 12.92 -8.97 24.21
N GLU A 563 12.24 -8.26 25.12
CA GLU A 563 12.89 -7.43 26.13
C GLU A 563 13.86 -8.21 27.03
N CYS A 564 13.52 -9.46 27.37
CA CYS A 564 14.39 -10.32 28.20
C CYS A 564 15.72 -10.69 27.52
N ASP A 565 15.78 -10.62 26.18
CA ASP A 565 17.02 -10.89 25.43
C ASP A 565 17.97 -9.66 25.48
N GLU A 566 17.41 -8.44 25.56
CA GLU A 566 18.15 -7.19 25.44
C GLU A 566 17.63 -6.07 26.40
N PRO A 567 17.53 -6.31 27.71
CA PRO A 567 16.84 -5.41 28.64
C PRO A 567 17.42 -3.99 28.66
N GLN A 568 18.75 -3.85 28.58
CA GLN A 568 19.40 -2.53 28.61
C GLN A 568 19.09 -1.68 27.37
N LEU A 569 19.04 -2.32 26.21
CA LEU A 569 18.73 -1.62 24.96
C LEU A 569 17.23 -1.26 24.87
N PHE A 570 16.36 -2.13 25.37
CA PHE A 570 14.94 -1.82 25.52
C PHE A 570 14.71 -0.63 26.46
N ASP A 571 15.40 -0.58 27.61
CA ASP A 571 15.32 0.57 28.53
C ASP A 571 15.81 1.87 27.88
N LEU A 572 16.90 1.80 27.11
CA LEU A 572 17.43 2.94 26.37
C LEU A 572 16.42 3.45 25.33
N LEU A 573 15.81 2.54 24.55
CA LEU A 573 14.80 2.89 23.55
C LEU A 573 13.49 3.36 24.20
N ARG A 574 13.13 2.83 25.36
CA ARG A 574 11.98 3.31 26.15
C ARG A 574 12.19 4.76 26.60
N CYS A 575 13.37 5.09 27.13
CA CYS A 575 13.71 6.46 27.49
C CYS A 575 13.66 7.39 26.26
N HIS A 576 14.22 6.94 25.13
CA HIS A 576 14.19 7.69 23.88
C HIS A 576 12.75 7.92 23.38
N GLY A 577 11.90 6.88 23.35
CA GLY A 577 10.52 6.98 22.92
C GLY A 577 9.69 7.92 23.80
N LEU A 578 9.82 7.82 25.12
CA LEU A 578 9.17 8.75 26.06
C LEU A 578 9.62 10.20 25.83
N ALA A 579 10.90 10.42 25.52
CA ALA A 579 11.41 11.75 25.21
C ALA A 579 10.86 12.26 23.86
N CYS A 580 10.77 11.41 22.83
CA CYS A 580 10.16 11.77 21.55
C CYS A 580 8.69 12.20 21.69
N LEU A 581 7.95 11.63 22.62
CA LEU A 581 6.55 11.98 22.89
C LEU A 581 6.38 13.23 23.78
N GLN A 582 7.46 13.89 24.19
CA GLN A 582 7.35 15.20 24.85
C GLN A 582 6.97 16.28 23.82
N GLU A 583 6.08 17.17 24.27
CA GLU A 583 5.63 18.31 23.46
C GLU A 583 6.82 19.17 23.01
N GLY A 584 6.88 19.46 21.71
CA GLY A 584 7.96 20.23 21.10
C GLY A 584 9.22 19.42 20.73
N VAL A 585 9.36 18.15 21.16
CA VAL A 585 10.41 17.25 20.70
C VAL A 585 10.00 16.63 19.38
N CYS A 586 9.47 15.40 19.31
CA CYS A 586 8.88 14.87 18.10
C CYS A 586 7.34 14.97 18.10
N LEU A 587 6.71 15.20 19.24
CA LEU A 587 5.29 15.54 19.29
C LEU A 587 5.13 17.03 18.93
N ASP A 588 4.42 17.32 17.83
CA ASP A 588 4.20 18.70 17.39
C ASP A 588 3.28 19.45 18.37
N ALA A 589 3.75 20.57 18.88
CA ALA A 589 3.06 21.36 19.92
C ALA A 589 1.74 22.00 19.41
N VAL A 590 1.54 22.09 18.07
CA VAL A 590 0.35 22.71 17.48
C VAL A 590 -0.72 21.68 17.18
N SER A 591 -0.34 20.60 16.49
CA SER A 591 -1.26 19.57 16.05
C SER A 591 -1.40 18.40 17.03
N GLY A 592 -0.36 18.10 17.82
CA GLY A 592 -0.26 16.90 18.63
C GLY A 592 0.10 15.64 17.85
N GLY A 593 0.48 15.77 16.56
CA GLY A 593 0.91 14.67 15.71
C GLY A 593 2.39 14.31 15.92
N LEU A 594 2.76 13.06 15.62
CA LEU A 594 4.12 12.56 15.73
C LEU A 594 4.92 12.84 14.45
N ARG A 595 6.03 13.60 14.58
CA ARG A 595 7.00 13.88 13.53
C ARG A 595 8.07 12.80 13.48
N LEU A 596 8.71 12.60 12.32
CA LEU A 596 9.82 11.65 12.16
C LEU A 596 11.04 12.06 13.00
N SER A 597 11.28 13.36 13.11
CA SER A 597 12.31 13.92 13.98
C SER A 597 11.91 15.27 14.58
N SER A 598 12.68 15.75 15.53
CA SER A 598 12.49 17.09 16.11
C SER A 598 12.86 18.23 15.16
N ASN A 599 13.58 17.96 14.07
CA ASN A 599 14.10 18.96 13.14
C ASN A 599 13.17 19.23 11.94
N SER A 600 12.16 18.39 11.75
CA SER A 600 11.25 18.44 10.60
C SER A 600 9.80 18.45 11.06
N CYS A 601 8.91 19.09 10.29
CA CYS A 601 7.46 18.95 10.47
C CYS A 601 6.87 17.77 9.68
N ASN A 602 7.72 16.93 9.09
CA ASN A 602 7.30 15.86 8.20
C ASN A 602 7.05 14.56 8.94
N ALA A 603 6.10 13.79 8.45
CA ALA A 603 5.87 12.41 8.84
C ALA A 603 5.55 11.54 7.61
N TRP A 604 5.80 10.26 7.78
CA TRP A 604 5.30 9.22 6.88
C TRP A 604 4.23 8.44 7.62
N THR A 605 3.01 8.51 7.13
CA THR A 605 1.84 7.88 7.76
C THR A 605 2.08 6.40 8.07
N SER A 606 2.64 5.66 7.10
CA SER A 606 3.00 4.24 7.24
C SER A 606 4.02 3.98 8.36
N LYS A 607 5.05 4.79 8.42
CA LYS A 607 6.14 4.64 9.39
C LYS A 607 5.73 5.06 10.80
N VAL A 608 4.86 6.06 10.91
CA VAL A 608 4.25 6.41 12.20
C VAL A 608 3.45 5.23 12.75
N MET A 609 2.66 4.53 11.92
CA MET A 609 1.91 3.36 12.36
C MET A 609 2.82 2.27 12.95
N LEU A 610 3.94 1.96 12.30
CA LEU A 610 4.92 0.99 12.80
C LEU A 610 5.59 1.47 14.09
N THR A 611 5.98 2.75 14.14
CA THR A 611 6.57 3.38 15.34
C THR A 611 5.63 3.28 16.53
N LEU A 612 4.34 3.60 16.34
CA LEU A 612 3.33 3.52 17.41
C LEU A 612 3.14 2.08 17.88
N TYR A 613 3.07 1.13 16.96
CA TYR A 613 2.96 -0.28 17.31
C TYR A 613 4.15 -0.76 18.17
N ALA A 614 5.38 -0.39 17.79
CA ALA A 614 6.59 -0.74 18.56
C ALA A 614 6.61 -0.05 19.94
N MET A 615 6.22 1.23 20.02
CA MET A 615 6.12 1.96 21.28
C MET A 615 5.15 1.26 22.25
N GLU A 616 3.95 0.92 21.79
CA GLU A 616 2.90 0.32 22.62
C GLU A 616 3.23 -1.13 23.01
N ASN A 617 3.62 -1.96 22.06
CA ASN A 617 3.67 -3.40 22.24
C ASN A 617 5.07 -3.91 22.64
N ALA A 618 6.14 -3.34 22.06
CA ALA A 618 7.50 -3.75 22.38
C ALA A 618 8.09 -2.97 23.55
N LEU A 619 7.86 -1.65 23.62
CA LEU A 619 8.45 -0.77 24.62
C LEU A 619 7.51 -0.43 25.79
N HIS A 620 6.24 -0.84 25.71
CA HIS A 620 5.20 -0.55 26.71
C HIS A 620 5.07 0.96 27.05
N ILE A 621 5.20 1.80 26.01
CA ILE A 621 5.05 3.26 26.13
C ILE A 621 3.60 3.63 25.87
N PRO A 622 2.92 4.32 26.77
CA PRO A 622 1.58 4.84 26.52
C PRO A 622 1.63 5.97 25.48
N VAL A 623 1.05 5.75 24.32
CA VAL A 623 0.96 6.77 23.28
C VAL A 623 -0.20 7.72 23.56
N PRO A 624 -0.02 9.05 23.48
CA PRO A 624 -1.12 9.99 23.64
C PRO A 624 -2.21 9.80 22.58
N ALA A 625 -3.48 9.83 23.01
CA ALA A 625 -4.63 9.65 22.11
C ALA A 625 -4.69 10.72 21.00
N SER A 626 -4.06 11.89 21.19
CA SER A 626 -3.92 12.94 20.17
C SER A 626 -3.15 12.45 18.96
N VAL A 627 -2.10 11.63 19.12
CA VAL A 627 -1.29 11.11 18.01
C VAL A 627 -2.12 10.26 17.06
N GLU A 628 -2.92 9.33 17.60
CA GLU A 628 -3.84 8.53 16.76
C GLU A 628 -4.94 9.38 16.13
N GLN A 629 -5.45 10.37 16.85
CA GLN A 629 -6.45 11.29 16.31
C GLN A 629 -5.90 12.10 15.14
N GLU A 630 -4.64 12.56 15.25
CA GLU A 630 -3.96 13.25 14.15
C GLU A 630 -3.70 12.32 12.97
N LEU A 631 -3.27 11.10 13.20
CA LEU A 631 -3.05 10.11 12.14
C LEU A 631 -4.33 9.86 11.31
N VAL A 632 -5.48 9.69 11.98
CA VAL A 632 -6.79 9.61 11.30
C VAL A 632 -7.11 10.93 10.59
N GLY A 633 -6.84 12.06 11.21
CA GLY A 633 -7.06 13.38 10.63
C GLY A 633 -6.24 13.62 9.36
N TRP A 634 -5.00 13.12 9.31
CA TRP A 634 -4.16 13.17 8.09
C TRP A 634 -4.79 12.37 6.97
N MET A 635 -5.13 11.10 7.22
CA MET A 635 -5.76 10.24 6.22
C MET A 635 -7.06 10.82 5.68
N GLN A 636 -7.91 11.34 6.53
CA GLN A 636 -9.19 11.96 6.13
C GLN A 636 -8.99 13.27 5.35
N GLN A 637 -8.00 14.09 5.72
CA GLN A 637 -7.72 15.34 4.99
C GLN A 637 -7.16 15.04 3.60
N VAL A 638 -6.18 14.15 3.52
CA VAL A 638 -5.58 13.69 2.27
C VAL A 638 -6.63 13.09 1.33
N ALA A 639 -7.52 12.29 1.88
CA ALA A 639 -8.56 11.61 1.10
C ALA A 639 -9.67 12.53 0.57
N LYS A 640 -9.69 13.82 0.93
CA LYS A 640 -10.51 14.82 0.22
C LYS A 640 -9.91 15.22 -1.12
N GLU A 641 -8.57 15.20 -1.24
CA GLU A 641 -7.85 15.62 -2.44
C GLU A 641 -7.46 14.45 -3.36
N VAL A 642 -7.03 13.33 -2.74
CA VAL A 642 -6.60 12.12 -3.44
C VAL A 642 -7.30 10.89 -2.83
N THR A 643 -6.61 9.91 -2.30
CA THR A 643 -7.17 8.80 -1.50
C THR A 643 -6.31 8.56 -0.27
N VAL A 644 -5.04 8.22 -0.49
CA VAL A 644 -4.02 8.00 0.54
C VAL A 644 -2.75 8.72 0.12
N SER A 645 -2.09 9.38 1.05
CA SER A 645 -0.72 9.85 0.89
C SER A 645 0.09 9.42 2.09
N ASP A 646 1.35 9.11 1.85
CA ASP A 646 2.25 8.70 2.92
C ASP A 646 3.02 9.87 3.53
N GLN A 647 3.37 10.87 2.73
CA GLN A 647 4.23 11.97 3.13
C GLN A 647 3.41 13.23 3.47
N ILE A 648 3.37 13.57 4.74
CA ILE A 648 2.49 14.60 5.31
C ILE A 648 3.30 15.61 6.12
N ASN A 649 2.91 16.88 6.03
CA ASN A 649 3.29 17.89 7.01
C ASN A 649 2.40 17.75 8.25
N VAL A 650 2.99 17.42 9.38
CA VAL A 650 2.27 17.11 10.64
C VAL A 650 1.49 18.32 11.17
N ARG A 651 1.98 19.54 10.95
CA ARG A 651 1.41 20.76 11.55
C ARG A 651 0.12 21.21 10.89
N ASP A 652 0.05 21.14 9.55
CA ASP A 652 -1.08 21.64 8.77
C ASP A 652 -1.79 20.55 7.95
N ARG A 653 -1.31 19.32 8.04
CA ARG A 653 -1.83 18.15 7.32
C ARG A 653 -1.73 18.25 5.80
N SER A 654 -0.89 19.15 5.27
CA SER A 654 -0.67 19.26 3.84
C SER A 654 0.10 18.06 3.29
N ILE A 655 -0.19 17.72 2.04
CA ILE A 655 0.48 16.63 1.34
C ILE A 655 1.86 17.12 0.88
N ILE A 656 2.91 16.38 1.21
CA ILE A 656 4.28 16.60 0.72
C ILE A 656 4.54 15.75 -0.51
N GLY A 657 4.15 14.47 -0.48
CA GLY A 657 4.37 13.51 -1.56
C GLY A 657 3.75 12.15 -1.27
N GLY A 658 4.18 11.10 -1.99
CA GLY A 658 3.68 9.74 -1.77
C GLY A 658 2.17 9.62 -2.02
N LEU A 659 1.69 10.10 -3.18
CA LEU A 659 0.25 10.07 -3.54
C LEU A 659 -0.18 8.66 -3.92
N TYR A 660 -1.41 8.29 -3.54
CA TYR A 660 -1.99 6.96 -3.82
C TYR A 660 -1.12 5.81 -3.32
N TYR A 661 -0.53 5.96 -2.15
CA TYR A 661 0.62 5.21 -1.72
C TYR A 661 0.26 3.88 -1.03
N PRO A 662 0.72 2.73 -1.57
CA PRO A 662 0.35 1.40 -1.07
C PRO A 662 0.96 1.08 0.30
N ARG A 663 2.06 1.71 0.69
CA ARG A 663 2.78 1.46 1.94
C ARG A 663 1.92 1.68 3.19
N ALA A 664 0.87 2.50 3.11
CA ALA A 664 -0.07 2.69 4.21
C ALA A 664 -0.71 1.38 4.72
N VAL A 665 -0.62 0.26 3.95
CA VAL A 665 -1.07 -1.08 4.38
C VAL A 665 -0.34 -1.59 5.64
N THR A 666 0.71 -0.92 6.10
CA THR A 666 1.32 -1.11 7.43
C THR A 666 0.30 -1.03 8.56
N ALA A 667 -0.85 -0.36 8.38
CA ALA A 667 -1.99 -0.40 9.29
C ALA A 667 -2.44 -1.84 9.64
N ALA A 668 -2.13 -2.82 8.79
CA ALA A 668 -2.34 -4.25 9.07
C ALA A 668 -1.62 -4.76 10.32
N VAL A 669 -0.64 -4.03 10.85
CA VAL A 669 0.05 -4.39 12.10
C VAL A 669 -0.92 -4.55 13.27
N TRP A 670 -1.98 -3.75 13.32
CA TRP A 670 -3.00 -3.79 14.37
C TRP A 670 -4.12 -4.83 14.13
N MET A 671 -4.20 -5.41 12.94
CA MET A 671 -5.27 -6.37 12.62
C MET A 671 -4.93 -7.75 13.17
N THR A 672 -5.87 -8.34 13.88
CA THR A 672 -5.80 -9.75 14.32
C THR A 672 -6.68 -10.60 13.41
N ALA A 673 -6.17 -11.76 12.98
CA ALA A 673 -7.00 -12.72 12.27
C ALA A 673 -8.06 -13.31 13.22
N ALA A 674 -9.30 -13.43 12.76
CA ALA A 674 -10.43 -13.91 13.59
C ALA A 674 -10.28 -15.39 14.01
N SER A 675 -9.46 -16.19 13.35
CA SER A 675 -9.18 -17.59 13.72
C SER A 675 -7.92 -18.12 13.07
N GLY A 676 -7.01 -18.69 13.86
CA GLY A 676 -5.97 -19.63 13.41
C GLY A 676 -4.54 -19.14 13.39
N GLY A 677 -4.22 -17.95 13.82
CA GLY A 677 -2.84 -17.59 14.11
C GLY A 677 -2.40 -18.25 15.42
N GLN A 678 -1.47 -19.17 15.36
CA GLN A 678 -0.82 -19.67 16.58
C GLN A 678 -0.29 -18.45 17.34
N SER A 679 -0.76 -18.27 18.57
CA SER A 679 -0.07 -17.44 19.56
C SER A 679 1.33 -18.04 19.72
N VAL A 680 2.33 -17.36 19.16
CA VAL A 680 3.74 -17.69 19.35
C VAL A 680 4.15 -17.29 20.76
#